data_b4bf6272e159260c2bca19fb61aa33a1
#
_entry.id   b4bf6272e159260c2bca19fb61aa33a1
#
_cell.length_a   1.000
_cell.length_b   1.000
_cell.length_c   1.000
_cell.angle_alpha   90.00
_cell.angle_beta   90.00
_cell.angle_gamma   90.00
#
_symmetry.space_group_name_H-M   'P 1'
#
loop_
_entity.id
_entity.type
_entity.pdbx_description
1 polymer ?
#
loop_
_entity_poly.entity_id
_entity_poly.type
_entity_poly.pdbx_seq_one_letter_code
_entity_poly.pdbx_strand_id
1 'polypeptide(L)'
;MNRSFLTIILTAGIAMSASAQDKIIPAGRMLLQEFKEAKAHPGEGNKWFTMSNPDEAEVPAIVALTGGVTADRLRDEGFTVTADLGDLAVISLPLARAEFLASKSWVRSMSFGQKATPMLDQARPTAGVDQVQNGFVHNGETISFDGSGVVCGMMDIGLEANHINFKNSDGTSRISRLWRISLDTSTGKVSQQEYTPDNISSFSTDTRSESHATHVGGIIGGGYKGDGRYIYVPNPGNGNGWQDRDNSPIPYYGVATGADLAFNCGELYLASIIQGVSNVMDYAAETGKPAVVNLSLGHTTGPHDGTDNYCRALAALGQRGIICISAGNDGDTNMSLVKDFTSGTTGKRVMTTIKDNTAHGTVDIWSNDNQPLTVTIGIYDMKTGDKALLTVDAAGQSLSSASNPEFAASFSGSVRISSNIDVNNNRYNCYINFSNVEPKATASDRYITLKVEGNPGQTAYIYGSSTITFSKSGLKGGYVDGNPTNSINDGACAENVVSVGAYTSRNVWGQFNGVYQYGNIAQYPIGEISPFSSYGPTFQGKQLPLVCGPGANIVSSYSTYYVKDKGLEQTMTASAKSGNDTYYWGTMQGTSMSCPFVTGTIGLWLQACPELDFDKVMDVIDNTSVAQTQEPQRWGAGKINALEGIRYILQKYAANGAVWEDDDQRLVVSFNGSGYDVTMAGEAQF
;
A
#
# COMPACT_ATOMS: atom_id res chain seq x y z
N MET A 1 -29.12 38.45 55.30
CA MET A 1 -29.04 36.96 55.31
C MET A 1 -29.44 36.44 53.94
N ASN A 2 -28.70 35.53 53.37
CA ASN A 2 -29.05 34.68 52.21
C ASN A 2 -28.49 34.99 50.80
N ARG A 3 -27.35 35.61 50.67
CA ARG A 3 -26.59 35.48 49.39
C ARG A 3 -25.40 34.51 49.48
N SER A 4 -24.84 34.27 50.65
CA SER A 4 -23.71 33.36 50.83
C SER A 4 -24.06 31.87 50.85
N PHE A 5 -25.32 31.49 51.15
CA PHE A 5 -25.75 30.10 51.18
C PHE A 5 -26.06 29.52 49.80
N LEU A 6 -26.50 30.39 48.87
CA LEU A 6 -26.78 29.94 47.50
C LEU A 6 -25.51 29.68 46.68
N THR A 7 -24.44 30.44 46.96
CA THR A 7 -23.13 30.29 46.25
C THR A 7 -22.39 29.01 46.67
N ILE A 8 -22.54 28.59 47.97
CA ILE A 8 -21.88 27.35 48.46
C ILE A 8 -22.56 26.10 47.92
N ILE A 9 -23.89 26.14 47.73
CA ILE A 9 -24.63 24.99 47.14
C ILE A 9 -24.32 24.87 45.63
N LEU A 10 -24.16 25.98 44.90
CA LEU A 10 -23.84 25.96 43.49
C LEU A 10 -22.39 25.51 43.25
N THR A 11 -21.42 25.93 44.10
CA THR A 11 -20.02 25.48 43.99
C THR A 11 -19.82 24.03 44.40
N ALA A 12 -20.54 23.52 45.38
CA ALA A 12 -20.50 22.09 45.73
C ALA A 12 -21.13 21.22 44.64
N GLY A 13 -22.23 21.65 44.00
CA GLY A 13 -22.88 20.96 42.89
C GLY A 13 -21.96 20.95 41.64
N ILE A 14 -21.29 22.02 41.34
CA ILE A 14 -20.33 22.11 40.21
C ILE A 14 -19.08 21.24 40.46
N ALA A 15 -18.56 21.23 41.68
CA ALA A 15 -17.40 20.38 42.02
C ALA A 15 -17.73 18.87 42.00
N MET A 16 -18.93 18.47 42.41
CA MET A 16 -19.38 17.08 42.33
C MET A 16 -19.68 16.65 40.89
N SER A 17 -20.18 17.53 40.03
CA SER A 17 -20.40 17.23 38.62
C SER A 17 -19.09 17.10 37.83
N ALA A 18 -18.07 17.91 38.10
CA ALA A 18 -16.76 17.79 37.50
C ALA A 18 -16.08 16.46 37.83
N SER A 19 -16.09 16.05 39.11
CA SER A 19 -15.50 14.77 39.54
C SER A 19 -16.21 13.54 38.97
N ALA A 20 -17.51 13.60 38.70
CA ALA A 20 -18.27 12.54 38.07
C ALA A 20 -17.96 12.44 36.56
N GLN A 21 -17.80 13.57 35.90
CA GLN A 21 -17.43 13.60 34.45
C GLN A 21 -16.04 13.07 34.19
N ASP A 22 -15.08 13.24 35.10
CA ASP A 22 -13.71 12.72 34.95
C ASP A 22 -13.65 11.18 34.88
N LYS A 23 -14.65 10.48 35.41
CA LYS A 23 -14.77 9.02 35.34
C LYS A 23 -15.35 8.52 34.03
N ILE A 24 -15.92 9.38 33.20
CA ILE A 24 -16.50 9.04 31.91
C ILE A 24 -15.46 9.36 30.82
N ILE A 25 -15.17 8.40 29.96
CA ILE A 25 -14.25 8.61 28.82
C ILE A 25 -14.76 9.74 27.90
N PRO A 26 -13.86 10.41 27.14
CA PRO A 26 -14.23 11.54 26.29
C PRO A 26 -15.42 11.28 25.35
N ALA A 27 -15.46 10.13 24.68
CA ALA A 27 -16.56 9.75 23.80
C ALA A 27 -17.91 9.67 24.53
N GLY A 28 -17.92 9.15 25.76
CA GLY A 28 -19.13 9.11 26.58
C GLY A 28 -19.60 10.51 27.02
N ARG A 29 -18.64 11.42 27.29
CA ARG A 29 -18.95 12.82 27.64
C ARG A 29 -19.58 13.56 26.45
N MET A 30 -19.05 13.38 25.25
CA MET A 30 -19.63 13.95 24.02
C MET A 30 -21.05 13.43 23.79
N LEU A 31 -21.26 12.12 23.89
CA LEU A 31 -22.60 11.52 23.75
C LEU A 31 -23.59 12.06 24.78
N LEU A 32 -23.18 12.26 26.04
CA LEU A 32 -24.03 12.87 27.07
C LEU A 32 -24.34 14.35 26.78
N GLN A 33 -23.43 15.08 26.22
CA GLN A 33 -23.69 16.45 25.79
C GLN A 33 -24.74 16.49 24.70
N GLU A 34 -24.59 15.67 23.65
CA GLU A 34 -25.58 15.55 22.57
C GLU A 34 -26.95 15.06 23.07
N PHE A 35 -26.96 14.13 24.00
CA PHE A 35 -28.21 13.69 24.67
C PHE A 35 -28.90 14.84 25.41
N LYS A 36 -28.16 15.69 26.13
CA LYS A 36 -28.69 16.86 26.82
C LYS A 36 -29.23 17.92 25.83
N GLU A 37 -28.52 18.12 24.72
CA GLU A 37 -28.98 19.02 23.66
C GLU A 37 -30.26 18.50 22.98
N ALA A 38 -30.31 17.22 22.65
CA ALA A 38 -31.51 16.59 22.08
C ALA A 38 -32.73 16.66 23.04
N LYS A 39 -32.49 16.55 24.35
CA LYS A 39 -33.51 16.71 25.37
C LYS A 39 -33.97 18.16 25.52
N ALA A 40 -33.11 19.12 25.34
CA ALA A 40 -33.42 20.54 25.41
C ALA A 40 -34.22 21.04 24.19
N HIS A 41 -34.07 20.38 23.04
CA HIS A 41 -34.68 20.74 21.75
C HIS A 41 -35.41 19.51 21.12
N PRO A 42 -36.51 19.04 21.70
CA PRO A 42 -37.25 17.88 21.17
C PRO A 42 -37.81 18.20 19.79
N GLY A 43 -37.47 17.38 18.77
CA GLY A 43 -37.96 17.50 17.40
C GLY A 43 -37.03 18.20 16.41
N GLU A 44 -35.90 18.78 16.84
CA GLU A 44 -34.79 19.13 15.97
C GLU A 44 -33.92 17.89 15.73
N GLY A 45 -33.84 17.45 14.48
CA GLY A 45 -33.11 16.22 14.14
C GLY A 45 -31.65 16.27 14.58
N ASN A 46 -31.30 15.46 15.56
CA ASN A 46 -29.91 15.28 16.01
C ASN A 46 -29.32 14.05 15.32
N LYS A 47 -28.06 14.12 14.94
CA LYS A 47 -27.31 13.06 14.23
C LYS A 47 -27.33 11.69 14.94
N TRP A 48 -27.51 11.67 16.25
CA TRP A 48 -27.41 10.48 17.09
C TRP A 48 -28.75 9.99 17.64
N PHE A 49 -29.74 10.90 17.79
CA PHE A 49 -31.02 10.60 18.43
C PHE A 49 -32.19 10.92 17.50
N THR A 50 -32.66 9.90 16.77
CA THR A 50 -33.89 9.96 15.97
C THR A 50 -35.11 9.50 16.76
N MET A 51 -34.96 9.28 18.09
CA MET A 51 -36.01 8.73 18.94
C MET A 51 -37.07 9.77 19.31
N SER A 52 -38.34 9.37 19.32
CA SER A 52 -39.47 10.19 19.75
C SER A 52 -39.45 10.49 21.25
N ASN A 53 -38.71 9.74 22.05
CA ASN A 53 -38.53 9.91 23.48
C ASN A 53 -37.06 9.77 23.90
N PRO A 54 -36.30 10.86 24.05
CA PRO A 54 -34.88 10.82 24.46
C PRO A 54 -34.66 10.19 25.85
N ASP A 55 -35.66 10.25 26.77
CA ASP A 55 -35.53 9.70 28.12
C ASP A 55 -35.42 8.16 28.16
N GLU A 56 -35.78 7.48 27.07
CA GLU A 56 -35.64 6.03 26.92
C GLU A 56 -34.31 5.60 26.29
N ALA A 57 -33.41 6.54 26.00
CA ALA A 57 -32.13 6.24 25.35
C ALA A 57 -31.23 5.43 26.29
N GLU A 58 -30.87 4.23 25.85
CA GLU A 58 -29.90 3.33 26.50
C GLU A 58 -28.74 3.03 25.57
N VAL A 59 -27.54 2.85 26.15
CA VAL A 59 -26.33 2.46 25.42
C VAL A 59 -25.59 1.37 26.20
N PRO A 60 -24.91 0.45 25.50
CA PRO A 60 -24.00 -0.48 26.17
C PRO A 60 -22.81 0.30 26.76
N ALA A 61 -22.46 -0.01 28.01
CA ALA A 61 -21.36 0.62 28.72
C ALA A 61 -20.52 -0.44 29.44
N ILE A 62 -19.19 -0.22 29.42
CA ILE A 62 -18.24 -0.96 30.26
C ILE A 62 -17.97 -0.11 31.50
N VAL A 63 -18.23 -0.68 32.68
CA VAL A 63 -18.02 -0.03 33.97
C VAL A 63 -16.88 -0.72 34.69
N ALA A 64 -15.83 0.02 35.04
CA ALA A 64 -14.74 -0.45 35.87
C ALA A 64 -15.08 -0.15 37.33
N LEU A 65 -15.00 -1.18 38.18
CA LEU A 65 -15.33 -1.14 39.60
C LEU A 65 -14.03 -0.95 40.41
N THR A 66 -14.18 -0.37 41.60
CA THR A 66 -13.08 -0.32 42.57
C THR A 66 -12.84 -1.67 43.24
N GLY A 67 -11.63 -1.95 43.72
CA GLY A 67 -11.28 -3.27 44.24
C GLY A 67 -12.23 -3.76 45.33
N GLY A 68 -12.68 -5.03 45.21
CA GLY A 68 -13.60 -5.68 46.12
C GLY A 68 -15.08 -5.42 45.87
N VAL A 69 -15.44 -4.59 44.87
CA VAL A 69 -16.83 -4.38 44.45
C VAL A 69 -17.16 -5.29 43.26
N THR A 70 -18.30 -5.99 43.33
CA THR A 70 -18.76 -6.89 42.26
C THR A 70 -19.89 -6.26 41.46
N ALA A 71 -20.22 -6.86 40.32
CA ALA A 71 -21.32 -6.43 39.45
C ALA A 71 -22.69 -6.50 40.13
N ASP A 72 -22.84 -7.22 41.24
CA ASP A 72 -24.06 -7.23 42.03
C ASP A 72 -24.45 -5.84 42.53
N ARG A 73 -23.44 -5.01 42.84
CA ARG A 73 -23.67 -3.61 43.23
C ARG A 73 -24.37 -2.79 42.13
N LEU A 74 -24.07 -3.08 40.84
CA LEU A 74 -24.76 -2.47 39.71
C LEU A 74 -26.22 -2.97 39.61
N ARG A 75 -26.44 -4.27 39.84
CA ARG A 75 -27.81 -4.88 39.90
C ARG A 75 -28.64 -4.29 41.01
N ASP A 76 -28.05 -4.11 42.20
CA ASP A 76 -28.70 -3.48 43.35
C ASP A 76 -29.13 -2.03 43.06
N GLU A 77 -28.38 -1.30 42.27
CA GLU A 77 -28.71 0.07 41.83
C GLU A 77 -29.68 0.06 40.63
N GLY A 78 -30.15 -1.13 40.18
CA GLY A 78 -31.15 -1.27 39.13
C GLY A 78 -30.62 -1.11 37.72
N PHE A 79 -29.34 -1.45 37.46
CA PHE A 79 -28.78 -1.55 36.13
C PHE A 79 -28.80 -2.99 35.62
N THR A 80 -29.14 -3.16 34.34
CA THR A 80 -29.05 -4.46 33.67
C THR A 80 -27.60 -4.80 33.35
N VAL A 81 -27.05 -5.82 34.03
CA VAL A 81 -25.71 -6.32 33.77
C VAL A 81 -25.79 -7.42 32.72
N THR A 82 -25.14 -7.19 31.58
CA THR A 82 -25.10 -8.12 30.43
C THR A 82 -23.85 -9.01 30.41
N ALA A 83 -22.75 -8.55 31.03
CA ALA A 83 -21.57 -9.38 31.29
C ALA A 83 -20.92 -8.96 32.61
N ASP A 84 -20.44 -9.97 33.37
CA ASP A 84 -19.70 -9.81 34.61
C ASP A 84 -18.31 -10.37 34.43
N LEU A 85 -17.29 -9.49 34.50
CA LEU A 85 -15.88 -9.78 34.22
C LEU A 85 -14.97 -9.51 35.44
N GLY A 86 -15.55 -9.58 36.65
CA GLY A 86 -14.88 -9.34 37.92
C GLY A 86 -14.83 -7.86 38.29
N ASP A 87 -13.72 -7.18 38.07
CA ASP A 87 -13.60 -5.72 38.31
C ASP A 87 -14.10 -4.86 37.13
N LEU A 88 -14.64 -5.50 36.10
CA LEU A 88 -15.33 -4.88 34.98
C LEU A 88 -16.71 -5.49 34.81
N ALA A 89 -17.69 -4.69 34.44
CA ALA A 89 -19.03 -5.15 34.07
C ALA A 89 -19.52 -4.45 32.81
N VAL A 90 -20.22 -5.19 31.94
CA VAL A 90 -20.95 -4.60 30.81
C VAL A 90 -22.41 -4.45 31.25
N ILE A 91 -22.95 -3.25 31.03
CA ILE A 91 -24.34 -2.91 31.40
C ILE A 91 -25.07 -2.28 30.23
N SER A 92 -26.42 -2.37 30.23
CA SER A 92 -27.26 -1.42 29.51
C SER A 92 -27.40 -0.17 30.38
N LEU A 93 -26.87 0.96 29.87
CA LEU A 93 -26.81 2.24 30.58
C LEU A 93 -27.87 3.19 30.04
N PRO A 94 -28.95 3.48 30.81
CA PRO A 94 -29.81 4.61 30.50
C PRO A 94 -29.01 5.91 30.57
N LEU A 95 -28.93 6.67 29.46
CA LEU A 95 -28.13 7.89 29.42
C LEU A 95 -28.52 8.93 30.47
N ALA A 96 -29.81 8.99 30.80
CA ALA A 96 -30.32 9.81 31.88
C ALA A 96 -29.70 9.48 33.26
N ARG A 97 -29.18 8.27 33.47
CA ARG A 97 -28.57 7.79 34.72
C ARG A 97 -27.04 7.74 34.69
N ALA A 98 -26.40 8.13 33.58
CA ALA A 98 -24.93 8.01 33.42
C ALA A 98 -24.17 8.84 34.46
N GLU A 99 -24.56 10.08 34.70
CA GLU A 99 -23.90 10.95 35.71
C GLU A 99 -24.16 10.44 37.15
N PHE A 100 -25.34 9.92 37.42
CA PHE A 100 -25.66 9.28 38.70
C PHE A 100 -24.72 8.08 38.95
N LEU A 101 -24.52 7.21 37.98
CA LEU A 101 -23.62 6.07 38.11
C LEU A 101 -22.16 6.53 38.27
N ALA A 102 -21.73 7.48 37.47
CA ALA A 102 -20.36 8.05 37.56
C ALA A 102 -20.08 8.72 38.92
N SER A 103 -21.10 9.26 39.61
CA SER A 103 -20.95 9.86 40.93
C SER A 103 -20.64 8.87 42.05
N LYS A 104 -20.85 7.57 41.82
CA LYS A 104 -20.63 6.54 42.85
C LYS A 104 -19.14 6.35 43.12
N SER A 105 -18.74 6.33 44.40
CA SER A 105 -17.33 6.17 44.80
C SER A 105 -16.72 4.84 44.39
N TRP A 106 -17.54 3.81 44.24
CA TRP A 106 -17.14 2.47 43.84
C TRP A 106 -17.10 2.26 42.32
N VAL A 107 -17.42 3.27 41.51
CA VAL A 107 -17.16 3.31 40.07
C VAL A 107 -15.82 3.98 39.85
N ARG A 108 -14.90 3.27 39.20
CA ARG A 108 -13.56 3.77 38.85
C ARG A 108 -13.58 4.54 37.52
N SER A 109 -14.19 3.95 36.48
CA SER A 109 -14.36 4.61 35.18
C SER A 109 -15.50 3.96 34.40
N MET A 110 -15.99 4.68 33.37
CA MET A 110 -17.06 4.24 32.49
C MET A 110 -16.70 4.51 31.03
N SER A 111 -16.86 3.51 30.18
CA SER A 111 -16.63 3.57 28.73
C SER A 111 -17.92 3.29 27.98
N PHE A 112 -18.42 4.26 27.22
CA PHE A 112 -19.58 4.13 26.34
C PHE A 112 -19.53 5.22 25.26
N GLY A 113 -20.43 5.15 24.27
CA GLY A 113 -20.48 6.10 23.15
C GLY A 113 -19.48 5.79 22.03
N GLN A 114 -18.61 4.81 22.21
CA GLN A 114 -17.76 4.29 21.14
C GLN A 114 -18.50 3.20 20.38
N LYS A 115 -18.73 3.42 19.08
CA LYS A 115 -19.14 2.35 18.17
C LYS A 115 -17.89 1.76 17.54
N ALA A 116 -17.70 0.45 17.63
CA ALA A 116 -16.82 -0.26 16.74
C ALA A 116 -17.45 -0.17 15.35
N THR A 117 -16.92 0.67 14.49
CA THR A 117 -17.26 0.65 13.07
C THR A 117 -16.69 -0.62 12.45
N PRO A 118 -17.44 -1.32 11.59
CA PRO A 118 -16.86 -2.36 10.74
C PRO A 118 -15.76 -1.67 9.93
N MET A 119 -14.52 -2.02 10.25
CA MET A 119 -13.36 -1.37 9.66
C MET A 119 -13.15 -1.88 8.25
N LEU A 120 -12.65 -1.01 7.36
CA LEU A 120 -12.06 -1.44 6.13
C LEU A 120 -11.07 -2.44 6.55
N ASP A 121 -11.56 -3.52 6.40
CA ASP A 121 -10.87 -4.70 6.24
C ASP A 121 -9.44 -4.57 6.71
N GLN A 122 -8.91 -5.20 7.48
CA GLN A 122 -7.63 -5.43 8.16
C GLN A 122 -6.46 -4.45 7.85
N ALA A 123 -6.37 -3.89 6.63
CA ALA A 123 -5.22 -3.07 6.20
C ALA A 123 -5.15 -1.70 6.90
N ARG A 124 -6.22 -0.90 6.88
CA ARG A 124 -6.23 0.44 7.49
C ARG A 124 -6.09 0.42 9.01
N PRO A 125 -6.83 -0.45 9.75
CA PRO A 125 -6.67 -0.52 11.21
C PRO A 125 -5.27 -0.91 11.65
N THR A 126 -4.62 -1.87 10.94
CA THR A 126 -3.29 -2.36 11.32
C THR A 126 -2.19 -1.30 11.20
N ALA A 127 -2.40 -0.30 10.34
CA ALA A 127 -1.48 0.81 10.15
C ALA A 127 -1.96 2.14 10.77
N GLY A 128 -3.05 2.14 11.55
CA GLY A 128 -3.55 3.34 12.24
C GLY A 128 -4.27 4.36 11.35
N VAL A 129 -4.57 4.03 10.08
CA VAL A 129 -5.22 4.95 9.14
C VAL A 129 -6.62 5.35 9.58
N ASP A 130 -7.42 4.40 10.07
CA ASP A 130 -8.78 4.68 10.54
C ASP A 130 -8.81 5.69 11.71
N GLN A 131 -7.80 5.63 12.59
CA GLN A 131 -7.67 6.59 13.69
C GLN A 131 -7.33 7.98 13.16
N VAL A 132 -6.49 8.07 12.14
CA VAL A 132 -6.14 9.35 11.50
C VAL A 132 -7.36 9.96 10.80
N GLN A 133 -8.12 9.15 10.03
CA GLN A 133 -9.30 9.62 9.30
C GLN A 133 -10.49 9.97 10.19
N ASN A 134 -10.72 9.20 11.27
CA ASN A 134 -11.86 9.39 12.17
C ASN A 134 -11.59 10.39 13.31
N GLY A 135 -10.35 10.85 13.41
CA GLY A 135 -9.90 11.79 14.42
C GLY A 135 -9.26 11.13 15.63
N PHE A 136 -8.20 11.75 16.12
CA PHE A 136 -7.48 11.40 17.34
C PHE A 136 -7.18 12.65 18.16
N VAL A 137 -6.97 12.49 19.47
CA VAL A 137 -6.69 13.63 20.36
C VAL A 137 -5.20 14.01 20.26
N HIS A 138 -4.92 15.27 19.94
CA HIS A 138 -3.62 15.90 19.99
C HIS A 138 -3.74 17.25 20.70
N ASN A 139 -2.92 17.46 21.73
CA ASN A 139 -2.94 18.67 22.55
C ASN A 139 -4.33 19.09 23.09
N GLY A 140 -5.21 18.11 23.32
CA GLY A 140 -6.57 18.34 23.84
C GLY A 140 -7.64 18.58 22.77
N GLU A 141 -7.28 18.67 21.51
CA GLU A 141 -8.19 18.82 20.38
C GLU A 141 -8.30 17.51 19.58
N THR A 142 -9.45 17.27 18.97
CA THR A 142 -9.63 16.15 18.04
C THR A 142 -9.33 16.64 16.63
N ILE A 143 -8.30 16.10 16.03
CA ILE A 143 -7.87 16.40 14.67
C ILE A 143 -7.95 15.15 13.77
N SER A 144 -8.18 15.34 12.49
CA SER A 144 -8.26 14.26 11.50
C SER A 144 -7.60 14.67 10.19
N PHE A 145 -7.11 13.68 9.44
CA PHE A 145 -6.50 13.90 8.14
C PHE A 145 -7.05 12.86 7.15
N ASP A 146 -7.37 13.31 5.95
CA ASP A 146 -7.92 12.50 4.87
C ASP A 146 -7.20 12.68 3.53
N GLY A 147 -6.12 13.50 3.50
CA GLY A 147 -5.33 13.83 2.32
C GLY A 147 -5.77 15.11 1.62
N SER A 148 -6.74 15.87 2.17
CA SER A 148 -7.17 17.15 1.60
C SER A 148 -5.98 18.10 1.39
N GLY A 149 -5.96 18.81 0.24
CA GLY A 149 -4.87 19.72 -0.10
C GLY A 149 -3.61 19.05 -0.66
N VAL A 150 -3.63 17.73 -0.91
CA VAL A 150 -2.51 16.94 -1.45
C VAL A 150 -2.89 16.32 -2.78
N VAL A 151 -1.99 16.30 -3.74
CA VAL A 151 -2.13 15.56 -5.00
C VAL A 151 -1.61 14.13 -4.81
N CYS A 152 -2.50 13.15 -4.93
CA CYS A 152 -2.15 11.74 -4.95
C CYS A 152 -2.25 11.22 -6.39
N GLY A 153 -1.12 10.83 -6.98
CA GLY A 153 -1.03 10.39 -8.36
C GLY A 153 -0.69 8.92 -8.53
N MET A 154 -0.83 8.42 -9.76
CA MET A 154 -0.32 7.12 -10.18
C MET A 154 -0.06 7.08 -11.69
N MET A 155 0.76 6.09 -12.11
CA MET A 155 0.82 5.59 -13.48
C MET A 155 0.61 4.08 -13.45
N ASP A 156 -0.45 3.58 -14.17
CA ASP A 156 -0.88 2.18 -14.07
C ASP A 156 -1.74 1.78 -15.31
N ILE A 157 -2.31 0.57 -15.33
CA ILE A 157 -3.14 0.03 -16.42
C ILE A 157 -4.45 -0.57 -15.88
N GLY A 158 -5.55 -0.43 -16.65
CA GLY A 158 -6.87 -0.97 -16.29
C GLY A 158 -7.70 -0.05 -15.40
N LEU A 159 -7.71 1.25 -15.68
CA LEU A 159 -8.49 2.25 -14.94
C LEU A 159 -9.92 2.38 -15.48
N GLU A 160 -10.90 2.25 -14.61
CA GLU A 160 -12.27 2.73 -14.78
C GLU A 160 -12.46 4.03 -14.00
N ALA A 161 -12.27 5.19 -14.67
CA ALA A 161 -12.35 6.49 -14.01
C ALA A 161 -13.76 6.85 -13.52
N ASN A 162 -14.80 6.26 -14.15
CA ASN A 162 -16.21 6.47 -13.78
C ASN A 162 -16.71 5.50 -12.70
N HIS A 163 -15.84 4.67 -12.12
CA HIS A 163 -16.21 3.81 -10.99
C HIS A 163 -16.72 4.69 -9.83
N ILE A 164 -17.82 4.26 -9.18
CA ILE A 164 -18.46 5.00 -8.08
C ILE A 164 -17.50 5.37 -6.94
N ASN A 165 -16.44 4.58 -6.77
CA ASN A 165 -15.40 4.82 -5.76
C ASN A 165 -14.58 6.09 -6.02
N PHE A 166 -14.63 6.63 -7.25
CA PHE A 166 -13.97 7.88 -7.67
C PHE A 166 -14.96 9.02 -7.90
N LYS A 167 -16.15 8.94 -7.28
CA LYS A 167 -17.19 9.99 -7.38
C LYS A 167 -17.50 10.59 -6.03
N ASN A 168 -17.83 11.87 -6.05
CA ASN A 168 -18.45 12.56 -4.94
C ASN A 168 -19.91 12.11 -4.77
N SER A 169 -20.54 12.48 -3.66
CA SER A 169 -21.94 12.16 -3.37
C SER A 169 -22.93 12.78 -4.37
N ASP A 170 -22.55 13.86 -5.03
CA ASP A 170 -23.32 14.52 -6.09
C ASP A 170 -23.11 13.90 -7.49
N GLY A 171 -22.24 12.86 -7.59
CA GLY A 171 -21.92 12.17 -8.83
C GLY A 171 -20.79 12.81 -9.66
N THR A 172 -20.24 13.93 -9.24
CA THR A 172 -19.06 14.54 -9.88
C THR A 172 -17.82 13.68 -9.65
N SER A 173 -16.80 13.83 -10.52
CA SER A 173 -15.55 13.08 -10.39
C SER A 173 -14.67 13.64 -9.26
N ARG A 174 -14.04 12.74 -8.51
CA ARG A 174 -12.95 13.05 -7.58
C ARG A 174 -11.57 13.01 -8.26
N ILE A 175 -11.51 12.52 -9.50
CA ILE A 175 -10.29 12.57 -10.29
C ILE A 175 -10.17 13.96 -10.90
N SER A 176 -9.21 14.74 -10.41
CA SER A 176 -8.96 16.12 -10.80
C SER A 176 -8.26 16.24 -12.15
N ARG A 177 -7.43 15.25 -12.50
CA ARG A 177 -6.75 15.12 -13.80
C ARG A 177 -6.57 13.65 -14.14
N LEU A 178 -6.75 13.32 -15.41
CA LEU A 178 -6.47 12.00 -15.95
C LEU A 178 -5.73 12.14 -17.29
N TRP A 179 -4.64 11.43 -17.45
CA TRP A 179 -3.92 11.30 -18.71
C TRP A 179 -3.95 9.86 -19.19
N ARG A 180 -4.41 9.66 -20.44
CA ARG A 180 -4.30 8.38 -21.12
C ARG A 180 -3.09 8.41 -22.04
N ILE A 181 -2.13 7.50 -21.82
CA ILE A 181 -0.96 7.30 -22.67
C ILE A 181 -1.21 6.08 -23.55
N SER A 182 -1.13 6.24 -24.87
CA SER A 182 -1.45 5.22 -25.85
C SER A 182 -0.29 5.06 -26.84
N LEU A 183 -0.03 3.83 -27.26
CA LEU A 183 0.89 3.49 -28.33
C LEU A 183 0.10 3.09 -29.58
N ASP A 184 0.35 3.76 -30.69
CA ASP A 184 -0.04 3.28 -32.00
C ASP A 184 0.97 2.21 -32.46
N THR A 185 0.60 0.95 -32.35
CA THR A 185 1.48 -0.17 -32.67
C THR A 185 1.85 -0.25 -34.14
N SER A 186 1.08 0.43 -35.04
CA SER A 186 1.36 0.47 -36.47
C SER A 186 2.45 1.48 -36.85
N THR A 187 2.54 2.55 -36.09
CA THR A 187 3.49 3.66 -36.32
C THR A 187 4.56 3.78 -35.26
N GLY A 188 4.39 3.10 -34.11
CA GLY A 188 5.27 3.26 -32.94
C GLY A 188 5.11 4.60 -32.23
N LYS A 189 4.08 5.38 -32.58
CA LYS A 189 3.85 6.72 -32.01
C LYS A 189 3.15 6.63 -30.67
N VAL A 190 3.77 7.21 -29.65
CA VAL A 190 3.12 7.47 -28.35
C VAL A 190 2.32 8.74 -28.42
N SER A 191 1.12 8.72 -27.90
CA SER A 191 0.24 9.88 -27.78
C SER A 191 -0.32 9.97 -26.36
N GLN A 192 -0.62 11.19 -25.91
CA GLN A 192 -1.24 11.46 -24.62
C GLN A 192 -2.51 12.25 -24.83
N GLN A 193 -3.57 11.86 -24.11
CA GLN A 193 -4.82 12.59 -24.03
C GLN A 193 -5.10 12.92 -22.56
N GLU A 194 -5.40 14.20 -22.31
CA GLU A 194 -5.74 14.70 -20.99
C GLU A 194 -7.26 14.84 -20.84
N TYR A 195 -7.74 14.51 -19.63
CA TYR A 195 -9.13 14.67 -19.20
C TYR A 195 -9.16 15.47 -17.90
N THR A 196 -10.11 16.40 -17.83
CA THR A 196 -10.41 17.24 -16.66
C THR A 196 -11.78 16.87 -16.10
N PRO A 197 -12.20 17.36 -14.92
CA PRO A 197 -13.53 17.10 -14.39
C PRO A 197 -14.67 17.39 -15.37
N ASP A 198 -14.49 18.36 -16.29
CA ASP A 198 -15.51 18.74 -17.27
C ASP A 198 -15.76 17.66 -18.35
N ASN A 199 -14.75 16.86 -18.68
CA ASN A 199 -14.84 15.88 -19.76
C ASN A 199 -14.46 14.44 -19.36
N ILE A 200 -14.06 14.20 -18.11
CA ILE A 200 -13.63 12.86 -17.64
C ILE A 200 -14.77 11.82 -17.74
N SER A 201 -16.02 12.25 -17.71
CA SER A 201 -17.18 11.37 -17.91
C SER A 201 -17.19 10.68 -19.28
N SER A 202 -16.50 11.25 -20.27
CA SER A 202 -16.34 10.65 -21.61
C SER A 202 -15.29 9.53 -21.64
N PHE A 203 -14.42 9.42 -20.62
CA PHE A 203 -13.45 8.35 -20.48
C PHE A 203 -14.07 7.18 -19.72
N SER A 204 -14.18 6.02 -20.33
CA SER A 204 -14.70 4.83 -19.69
C SER A 204 -13.58 3.98 -19.04
N THR A 205 -12.61 3.54 -19.85
CA THR A 205 -11.44 2.75 -19.42
C THR A 205 -10.35 2.82 -20.49
N ASP A 206 -9.09 2.66 -20.11
CA ASP A 206 -7.96 2.50 -21.03
C ASP A 206 -7.91 1.10 -21.63
N THR A 207 -8.33 0.09 -20.88
CA THR A 207 -8.42 -1.31 -21.33
C THR A 207 -9.51 -2.09 -20.57
N ARG A 208 -10.06 -3.11 -21.22
CA ARG A 208 -11.04 -4.03 -20.63
C ARG A 208 -10.41 -5.36 -20.19
N SER A 209 -9.14 -5.56 -20.48
CA SER A 209 -8.40 -6.79 -20.16
C SER A 209 -7.75 -6.80 -18.79
N GLU A 210 -7.71 -5.62 -18.12
CA GLU A 210 -7.08 -5.39 -16.84
C GLU A 210 -7.98 -4.57 -15.90
N SER A 211 -7.70 -4.64 -14.60
CA SER A 211 -8.39 -3.88 -13.55
C SER A 211 -7.42 -3.30 -12.52
N HIS A 212 -6.10 -3.41 -12.77
CA HIS A 212 -5.07 -3.12 -11.79
C HIS A 212 -5.11 -1.65 -11.33
N ALA A 213 -5.15 -0.68 -12.25
CA ALA A 213 -5.23 0.74 -11.92
C ALA A 213 -6.50 1.12 -11.13
N THR A 214 -7.65 0.47 -11.43
CA THR A 214 -8.89 0.71 -10.68
C THR A 214 -8.73 0.25 -9.22
N HIS A 215 -8.05 -0.88 -9.00
CA HIS A 215 -7.80 -1.41 -7.68
C HIS A 215 -6.80 -0.55 -6.90
N VAL A 216 -5.69 -0.21 -7.52
CA VAL A 216 -4.61 0.63 -6.97
C VAL A 216 -5.15 2.03 -6.60
N GLY A 217 -5.84 2.71 -7.53
CA GLY A 217 -6.45 4.02 -7.29
C GLY A 217 -7.48 3.99 -6.14
N GLY A 218 -8.23 2.89 -6.05
CA GLY A 218 -9.17 2.67 -4.94
C GLY A 218 -8.49 2.55 -3.58
N ILE A 219 -7.28 1.97 -3.50
CA ILE A 219 -6.48 1.93 -2.26
C ILE A 219 -5.93 3.31 -1.92
N ILE A 220 -5.40 4.05 -2.90
CA ILE A 220 -4.87 5.41 -2.68
C ILE A 220 -5.95 6.29 -2.07
N GLY A 221 -7.10 6.44 -2.75
CA GLY A 221 -8.04 7.49 -2.39
C GLY A 221 -9.49 7.23 -2.77
N GLY A 222 -9.91 5.97 -2.98
CA GLY A 222 -11.32 5.65 -3.19
C GLY A 222 -12.20 6.18 -2.07
N GLY A 223 -13.32 6.84 -2.38
CA GLY A 223 -14.13 7.59 -1.41
C GLY A 223 -15.52 7.05 -1.14
N TYR A 224 -15.94 5.95 -1.78
CA TYR A 224 -17.30 5.45 -1.62
C TYR A 224 -17.53 4.81 -0.26
N LYS A 225 -18.48 5.36 0.50
CA LYS A 225 -18.92 4.89 1.83
C LYS A 225 -20.44 4.62 1.87
N GLY A 226 -21.08 4.59 0.70
CA GLY A 226 -22.53 4.32 0.57
C GLY A 226 -22.87 2.84 0.70
N ASP A 227 -24.18 2.55 0.66
CA ASP A 227 -24.71 1.20 0.86
C ASP A 227 -24.46 0.29 -0.34
N GLY A 228 -24.31 -1.00 -0.05
CA GLY A 228 -24.17 -2.07 -1.03
C GLY A 228 -24.28 -3.44 -0.38
N ARG A 229 -23.91 -4.48 -1.12
CA ARG A 229 -23.83 -5.85 -0.63
C ARG A 229 -22.37 -6.27 -0.54
N TYR A 230 -21.96 -6.93 0.55
CA TYR A 230 -20.63 -7.49 0.70
C TYR A 230 -20.58 -8.72 1.60
N ILE A 231 -19.60 -9.58 1.36
CA ILE A 231 -19.31 -10.73 2.21
C ILE A 231 -18.33 -10.30 3.30
N TYR A 232 -18.83 -10.21 4.52
CA TYR A 232 -18.03 -9.85 5.70
C TYR A 232 -17.39 -11.08 6.32
N VAL A 233 -16.09 -11.05 6.53
CA VAL A 233 -15.31 -12.10 7.23
C VAL A 233 -14.68 -11.47 8.48
N PRO A 234 -15.26 -11.66 9.68
CA PRO A 234 -14.78 -11.03 10.91
C PRO A 234 -13.41 -11.56 11.35
N ASN A 235 -13.11 -12.82 11.01
CA ASN A 235 -11.82 -13.43 11.35
C ASN A 235 -10.98 -13.61 10.09
N PRO A 236 -10.00 -12.73 9.86
CA PRO A 236 -9.16 -12.74 8.67
C PRO A 236 -8.20 -13.94 8.59
N GLY A 237 -8.13 -14.76 9.66
CA GLY A 237 -7.24 -15.91 9.74
C GLY A 237 -7.91 -17.26 9.51
N ASN A 238 -9.27 -17.37 9.59
CA ASN A 238 -9.97 -18.66 9.42
C ASN A 238 -11.36 -18.59 8.78
N GLY A 239 -11.88 -17.41 8.49
CA GLY A 239 -13.18 -17.21 7.87
C GLY A 239 -14.41 -17.57 8.72
N ASN A 240 -14.26 -17.95 9.98
CA ASN A 240 -15.38 -18.31 10.85
C ASN A 240 -16.30 -17.10 11.11
N GLY A 241 -17.60 -17.33 11.12
CA GLY A 241 -18.60 -16.31 11.39
C GLY A 241 -18.83 -15.34 10.22
N TRP A 242 -18.48 -15.72 8.99
CA TRP A 242 -18.75 -14.89 7.81
C TRP A 242 -20.24 -14.58 7.65
N GLN A 243 -20.56 -13.44 7.06
CA GLN A 243 -21.91 -12.92 6.87
C GLN A 243 -22.05 -12.30 5.49
N ASP A 244 -23.17 -12.57 4.84
CA ASP A 244 -23.62 -11.84 3.65
C ASP A 244 -24.39 -10.61 4.14
N ARG A 245 -23.87 -9.42 3.93
CA ARG A 245 -24.44 -8.14 4.33
C ARG A 245 -24.98 -7.42 3.11
N ASP A 246 -26.26 -7.10 3.15
CA ASP A 246 -26.95 -6.32 2.11
C ASP A 246 -27.41 -4.98 2.70
N ASN A 247 -27.58 -3.97 1.83
CA ASN A 247 -27.96 -2.59 2.21
C ASN A 247 -27.14 -2.06 3.40
N SER A 248 -25.84 -2.26 3.33
CA SER A 248 -24.91 -1.89 4.40
C SER A 248 -23.77 -1.06 3.82
N PRO A 249 -23.24 -0.06 4.55
CA PRO A 249 -22.13 0.76 4.10
C PRO A 249 -20.93 -0.09 3.67
N ILE A 250 -20.45 0.10 2.43
CA ILE A 250 -19.28 -0.60 1.89
C ILE A 250 -18.03 -0.15 2.67
N PRO A 251 -17.29 -1.09 3.31
CA PRO A 251 -16.14 -0.71 4.15
C PRO A 251 -14.82 -0.55 3.37
N TYR A 252 -14.82 -0.71 2.03
CA TYR A 252 -13.62 -0.81 1.18
C TYR A 252 -13.29 0.52 0.49
N TYR A 253 -13.12 1.59 1.25
CA TYR A 253 -12.62 2.90 0.79
C TYR A 253 -11.11 3.06 1.04
N GLY A 254 -10.49 4.05 0.42
CA GLY A 254 -9.04 4.24 0.41
C GLY A 254 -8.44 4.90 1.65
N VAL A 255 -7.15 5.22 1.54
CA VAL A 255 -6.35 5.84 2.60
C VAL A 255 -6.47 7.37 2.58
N ALA A 256 -6.22 8.02 1.45
CA ALA A 256 -6.28 9.48 1.29
C ALA A 256 -7.60 9.89 0.60
N THR A 257 -8.73 9.74 1.33
CA THR A 257 -10.08 9.89 0.78
C THR A 257 -10.46 11.33 0.42
N GLY A 258 -9.73 12.33 0.90
CA GLY A 258 -9.90 13.75 0.59
C GLY A 258 -8.90 14.29 -0.45
N ALA A 259 -7.92 13.49 -0.89
CA ALA A 259 -6.87 13.92 -1.81
C ALA A 259 -7.40 14.26 -3.21
N ASP A 260 -6.70 15.18 -3.90
CA ASP A 260 -6.86 15.39 -5.33
C ASP A 260 -6.25 14.23 -6.09
N LEU A 261 -7.05 13.48 -6.84
CA LEU A 261 -6.57 12.33 -7.58
C LEU A 261 -6.10 12.76 -8.98
N ALA A 262 -4.81 12.53 -9.28
CA ALA A 262 -4.19 12.84 -10.56
C ALA A 262 -3.61 11.56 -11.17
N PHE A 263 -4.37 10.90 -12.04
CA PHE A 263 -4.06 9.55 -12.50
C PHE A 263 -3.57 9.54 -13.95
N ASN A 264 -2.62 8.66 -14.22
CA ASN A 264 -2.22 8.29 -15.56
C ASN A 264 -2.52 6.81 -15.80
N CYS A 265 -2.94 6.46 -17.01
CA CYS A 265 -3.20 5.08 -17.39
C CYS A 265 -2.81 4.80 -18.84
N GLY A 266 -2.60 3.50 -19.13
CA GLY A 266 -2.31 2.99 -20.47
C GLY A 266 -0.97 2.30 -20.59
N GLU A 267 -0.19 2.59 -21.63
CA GLU A 267 1.04 1.87 -21.94
C GLU A 267 2.15 2.07 -20.90
N LEU A 268 2.71 0.96 -20.39
CA LEU A 268 3.70 0.94 -19.32
C LEU A 268 5.16 0.82 -19.82
N TYR A 269 5.50 1.48 -20.91
CA TYR A 269 6.91 1.66 -21.27
C TYR A 269 7.62 2.54 -20.23
N LEU A 270 8.90 2.30 -19.94
CA LEU A 270 9.64 3.09 -18.96
C LEU A 270 9.55 4.60 -19.21
N ALA A 271 9.65 5.02 -20.48
CA ALA A 271 9.47 6.43 -20.86
C ALA A 271 8.05 6.96 -20.60
N SER A 272 7.02 6.12 -20.80
CA SER A 272 5.62 6.49 -20.51
C SER A 272 5.39 6.62 -19.00
N ILE A 273 6.05 5.80 -18.20
CA ILE A 273 5.99 5.87 -16.74
C ILE A 273 6.60 7.20 -16.26
N ILE A 274 7.79 7.56 -16.75
CA ILE A 274 8.42 8.85 -16.44
C ILE A 274 7.51 10.03 -16.84
N GLN A 275 6.89 9.97 -18.03
CA GLN A 275 5.93 10.99 -18.46
C GLN A 275 4.75 11.07 -17.50
N GLY A 276 4.20 9.93 -17.07
CA GLY A 276 3.08 9.89 -16.12
C GLY A 276 3.43 10.50 -14.76
N VAL A 277 4.62 10.23 -14.24
CA VAL A 277 5.09 10.87 -12.99
C VAL A 277 5.27 12.38 -13.19
N SER A 278 5.86 12.81 -14.33
CA SER A 278 6.03 14.23 -14.64
C SER A 278 4.69 14.96 -14.71
N ASN A 279 3.66 14.36 -15.35
CA ASN A 279 2.32 14.95 -15.43
C ASN A 279 1.76 15.27 -14.03
N VAL A 280 1.91 14.35 -13.09
CA VAL A 280 1.43 14.56 -11.70
C VAL A 280 2.21 15.68 -11.01
N MET A 281 3.55 15.68 -11.14
CA MET A 281 4.40 16.71 -10.55
C MET A 281 4.14 18.11 -11.16
N ASP A 282 3.85 18.18 -12.46
CA ASP A 282 3.50 19.42 -13.14
C ASP A 282 2.14 19.94 -12.65
N TYR A 283 1.13 19.07 -12.53
CA TYR A 283 -0.19 19.42 -11.98
C TYR A 283 -0.11 19.88 -10.52
N ALA A 284 0.71 19.22 -9.71
CA ALA A 284 0.94 19.63 -8.31
C ALA A 284 1.56 21.04 -8.24
N ALA A 285 2.55 21.31 -9.11
CA ALA A 285 3.16 22.64 -9.20
C ALA A 285 2.18 23.70 -9.68
N GLU A 286 1.31 23.39 -10.65
CA GLU A 286 0.24 24.29 -11.12
C GLU A 286 -0.74 24.68 -10.02
N THR A 287 -1.07 23.72 -9.14
CA THR A 287 -2.03 23.93 -8.05
C THR A 287 -1.40 24.39 -6.73
N GLY A 288 -0.07 24.46 -6.69
CA GLY A 288 0.67 24.83 -5.45
C GLY A 288 0.55 23.81 -4.32
N LYS A 289 0.21 22.54 -4.65
CA LYS A 289 0.02 21.46 -3.68
C LYS A 289 1.20 20.50 -3.63
N PRO A 290 1.51 19.87 -2.48
CA PRO A 290 2.46 18.79 -2.43
C PRO A 290 1.92 17.57 -3.17
N ALA A 291 2.82 16.71 -3.68
CA ALA A 291 2.44 15.50 -4.40
C ALA A 291 3.10 14.23 -3.87
N VAL A 292 2.34 13.13 -3.94
CA VAL A 292 2.87 11.79 -3.82
C VAL A 292 2.36 10.92 -4.98
N VAL A 293 3.28 10.19 -5.63
CA VAL A 293 2.99 9.37 -6.82
C VAL A 293 3.24 7.90 -6.52
N ASN A 294 2.28 7.07 -6.88
CA ASN A 294 2.34 5.61 -6.78
C ASN A 294 2.79 4.97 -8.09
N LEU A 295 3.77 4.08 -7.99
CA LEU A 295 4.21 3.19 -9.07
C LEU A 295 4.08 1.73 -8.62
N SER A 296 2.90 1.14 -8.84
CA SER A 296 2.62 -0.28 -8.55
C SER A 296 3.11 -1.18 -9.69
N LEU A 297 4.33 -0.98 -10.13
CA LEU A 297 4.93 -1.60 -11.31
C LEU A 297 6.44 -1.67 -11.17
N GLY A 298 7.10 -2.41 -12.05
CA GLY A 298 8.54 -2.49 -12.10
C GLY A 298 9.06 -3.60 -13.01
N HIS A 299 10.37 -3.70 -13.10
CA HIS A 299 11.09 -4.74 -13.83
C HIS A 299 12.31 -5.19 -13.02
N THR A 300 12.74 -6.42 -13.27
CA THR A 300 13.80 -7.10 -12.51
C THR A 300 15.13 -7.10 -13.24
N THR A 301 15.18 -6.60 -14.48
CA THR A 301 16.41 -6.42 -15.27
C THR A 301 16.93 -5.01 -15.10
N GLY A 302 18.25 -4.86 -15.06
CA GLY A 302 18.91 -3.59 -14.81
C GLY A 302 20.13 -3.76 -13.92
N PRO A 303 20.92 -2.69 -13.72
CA PRO A 303 22.17 -2.74 -12.95
C PRO A 303 21.96 -2.82 -11.44
N HIS A 304 20.77 -2.57 -10.94
CA HIS A 304 20.39 -2.50 -9.52
C HIS A 304 21.30 -1.55 -8.71
N ASP A 305 21.73 -0.47 -9.34
CA ASP A 305 22.63 0.54 -8.76
C ASP A 305 22.09 1.98 -8.88
N GLY A 306 20.90 2.16 -9.45
CA GLY A 306 20.28 3.47 -9.64
C GLY A 306 20.89 4.33 -10.76
N THR A 307 21.83 3.80 -11.53
CA THR A 307 22.60 4.58 -12.53
C THR A 307 21.98 4.61 -13.92
N ASP A 308 21.07 3.69 -14.22
CA ASP A 308 20.38 3.69 -15.51
C ASP A 308 19.47 4.93 -15.69
N ASN A 309 19.10 5.20 -16.94
CA ASN A 309 18.36 6.42 -17.26
C ASN A 309 16.96 6.47 -16.63
N TYR A 310 16.31 5.32 -16.39
CA TYR A 310 15.01 5.26 -15.75
C TYR A 310 15.12 5.64 -14.27
N CYS A 311 16.02 5.01 -13.52
CA CYS A 311 16.30 5.33 -12.14
C CYS A 311 16.72 6.78 -11.94
N ARG A 312 17.60 7.30 -12.81
CA ARG A 312 18.03 8.72 -12.78
C ARG A 312 16.86 9.69 -13.01
N ALA A 313 15.95 9.35 -13.91
CA ALA A 313 14.76 10.16 -14.16
C ALA A 313 13.80 10.14 -12.95
N LEU A 314 13.58 8.98 -12.34
CA LEU A 314 12.81 8.87 -11.10
C LEU A 314 13.44 9.68 -9.97
N ALA A 315 14.76 9.58 -9.79
CA ALA A 315 15.51 10.33 -8.78
C ALA A 315 15.35 11.86 -8.94
N ALA A 316 15.38 12.34 -10.19
CA ALA A 316 15.17 13.77 -10.49
C ALA A 316 13.72 14.22 -10.21
N LEU A 317 12.73 13.40 -10.54
CA LEU A 317 11.33 13.68 -10.24
C LEU A 317 11.03 13.58 -8.74
N GLY A 318 11.71 12.67 -8.02
CA GLY A 318 11.60 12.53 -6.56
C GLY A 318 12.09 13.74 -5.76
N GLN A 319 12.79 14.69 -6.40
CA GLN A 319 13.11 16.01 -5.80
C GLN A 319 11.95 17.02 -5.89
N ARG A 320 10.91 16.72 -6.70
CA ARG A 320 9.74 17.59 -6.91
C ARG A 320 8.53 17.17 -6.08
N GLY A 321 8.54 15.96 -5.55
CA GLY A 321 7.50 15.36 -4.73
C GLY A 321 7.88 13.94 -4.35
N ILE A 322 7.04 13.24 -3.63
CA ILE A 322 7.36 11.90 -3.15
C ILE A 322 6.96 10.85 -4.20
N ILE A 323 7.82 9.89 -4.45
CA ILE A 323 7.53 8.74 -5.32
C ILE A 323 7.59 7.47 -4.48
N CYS A 324 6.53 6.67 -4.50
CA CYS A 324 6.50 5.32 -3.95
C CYS A 324 6.52 4.31 -5.08
N ILE A 325 7.36 3.28 -4.97
CA ILE A 325 7.45 2.20 -5.96
C ILE A 325 7.39 0.83 -5.28
N SER A 326 6.70 -0.11 -5.92
CA SER A 326 6.60 -1.48 -5.43
C SER A 326 7.95 -2.21 -5.50
N ALA A 327 8.29 -2.99 -4.47
CA ALA A 327 9.54 -3.74 -4.40
C ALA A 327 9.64 -4.88 -5.42
N GLY A 328 8.49 -5.40 -5.88
CA GLY A 328 8.38 -6.58 -6.75
C GLY A 328 7.72 -7.76 -6.06
N ASN A 329 7.38 -8.80 -6.82
CA ASN A 329 6.63 -9.96 -6.33
C ASN A 329 7.38 -11.29 -6.52
N ASP A 330 8.69 -11.26 -6.50
CA ASP A 330 9.59 -12.38 -6.79
C ASP A 330 10.38 -12.86 -5.55
N GLY A 331 9.94 -12.45 -4.34
CA GLY A 331 10.61 -12.74 -3.07
C GLY A 331 10.64 -14.22 -2.66
N ASP A 332 9.94 -15.08 -3.37
CA ASP A 332 9.93 -16.55 -3.20
C ASP A 332 10.30 -17.29 -4.50
N THR A 333 10.82 -16.58 -5.50
CA THR A 333 11.20 -17.16 -6.80
C THR A 333 12.72 -17.29 -6.94
N ASN A 334 13.16 -18.31 -7.65
CA ASN A 334 14.58 -18.57 -7.93
C ASN A 334 15.06 -17.77 -9.15
N MET A 335 14.87 -16.46 -9.14
CA MET A 335 15.11 -15.60 -10.30
C MET A 335 16.49 -14.94 -10.32
N SER A 336 17.26 -15.03 -9.25
CA SER A 336 18.57 -14.37 -9.18
C SER A 336 19.70 -15.32 -8.78
N LEU A 337 20.92 -14.95 -9.18
CA LEU A 337 22.16 -15.58 -8.74
C LEU A 337 23.22 -14.50 -8.59
N VAL A 338 23.98 -14.56 -7.52
CA VAL A 338 25.20 -13.78 -7.34
C VAL A 338 26.39 -14.73 -7.20
N LYS A 339 27.47 -14.48 -7.93
CA LYS A 339 28.65 -15.31 -7.93
C LYS A 339 29.94 -14.49 -7.80
N ASP A 340 30.60 -14.61 -6.67
CA ASP A 340 31.97 -14.15 -6.51
C ASP A 340 32.91 -15.20 -7.10
N PHE A 341 33.75 -14.76 -8.05
CA PHE A 341 34.71 -15.64 -8.71
C PHE A 341 36.02 -15.71 -7.93
N THR A 342 36.47 -16.94 -7.73
CA THR A 342 37.72 -17.27 -7.01
C THR A 342 38.61 -18.18 -7.86
N SER A 343 39.80 -18.48 -7.36
CA SER A 343 40.71 -19.44 -8.02
C SER A 343 40.14 -20.85 -8.02
N GLY A 344 40.55 -21.68 -8.95
CA GLY A 344 40.14 -23.07 -9.09
C GLY A 344 38.96 -23.29 -10.03
N THR A 345 38.76 -24.52 -10.49
CA THR A 345 37.80 -24.87 -11.54
C THR A 345 36.36 -24.53 -11.19
N THR A 346 35.94 -24.77 -9.95
CA THR A 346 34.58 -24.46 -9.46
C THR A 346 34.46 -22.99 -9.01
N GLY A 347 35.57 -22.36 -8.61
CA GLY A 347 35.60 -20.97 -8.21
C GLY A 347 35.39 -20.00 -9.37
N LYS A 348 35.85 -20.38 -10.57
CA LYS A 348 35.81 -19.54 -11.77
C LYS A 348 34.50 -19.52 -12.53
N ARG A 349 33.47 -20.28 -12.12
CA ARG A 349 32.23 -20.39 -12.88
C ARG A 349 31.00 -20.57 -12.00
N VAL A 350 29.85 -20.22 -12.54
CA VAL A 350 28.53 -20.65 -12.08
C VAL A 350 27.78 -21.26 -13.26
N MET A 351 27.02 -22.31 -13.02
CA MET A 351 26.21 -22.98 -14.03
C MET A 351 24.80 -23.24 -13.47
N THR A 352 23.80 -23.00 -14.30
CA THR A 352 22.39 -23.23 -13.98
C THR A 352 21.63 -23.65 -15.23
N THR A 353 20.39 -24.07 -15.09
CA THR A 353 19.46 -24.29 -16.22
C THR A 353 18.31 -23.29 -16.12
N ILE A 354 17.68 -23.01 -17.26
CA ILE A 354 16.37 -22.37 -17.27
C ILE A 354 15.33 -23.40 -16.82
N LYS A 355 14.56 -23.09 -15.79
CA LYS A 355 13.56 -24.01 -15.23
C LYS A 355 12.52 -24.39 -16.28
N ASP A 356 12.11 -25.64 -16.27
CA ASP A 356 11.07 -26.23 -17.14
C ASP A 356 11.38 -26.20 -18.65
N ASN A 357 12.58 -25.73 -19.04
CA ASN A 357 13.02 -25.61 -20.45
C ASN A 357 12.13 -24.73 -21.33
N THR A 358 11.21 -23.98 -20.73
CA THR A 358 10.40 -22.99 -21.44
C THR A 358 10.88 -21.61 -21.05
N ALA A 359 11.10 -20.75 -22.03
CA ALA A 359 11.59 -19.41 -21.77
C ALA A 359 10.94 -18.39 -22.69
N HIS A 360 10.31 -17.39 -22.06
CA HIS A 360 9.90 -16.16 -22.70
C HIS A 360 10.23 -15.02 -21.73
N GLY A 361 11.20 -14.19 -22.08
CA GLY A 361 11.69 -13.12 -21.21
C GLY A 361 13.19 -12.93 -21.34
N THR A 362 13.81 -12.42 -20.30
CA THR A 362 15.20 -11.97 -20.35
C THR A 362 16.02 -12.49 -19.18
N VAL A 363 17.33 -12.64 -19.42
CA VAL A 363 18.36 -12.76 -18.38
C VAL A 363 19.31 -11.59 -18.55
N ASP A 364 19.55 -10.87 -17.47
CA ASP A 364 20.44 -9.72 -17.44
C ASP A 364 21.61 -10.00 -16.48
N ILE A 365 22.84 -9.88 -16.99
CA ILE A 365 24.07 -10.27 -16.29
C ILE A 365 24.99 -9.07 -16.21
N TRP A 366 25.35 -8.70 -14.98
CA TRP A 366 26.24 -7.57 -14.71
C TRP A 366 27.50 -8.02 -13.99
N SER A 367 28.65 -7.49 -14.40
CA SER A 367 29.89 -7.60 -13.63
C SER A 367 29.97 -6.49 -12.58
N ASN A 368 30.80 -6.67 -11.55
CA ASN A 368 31.15 -5.59 -10.63
C ASN A 368 32.14 -4.58 -11.24
N ASP A 369 32.71 -4.88 -12.42
CA ASP A 369 33.68 -4.06 -13.12
C ASP A 369 33.44 -4.03 -14.65
N ASN A 370 34.35 -3.43 -15.42
CA ASN A 370 34.27 -3.35 -16.87
C ASN A 370 34.99 -4.50 -17.62
N GLN A 371 35.51 -5.49 -16.89
CA GLN A 371 36.15 -6.62 -17.54
C GLN A 371 35.10 -7.63 -18.00
N PRO A 372 35.19 -8.13 -19.23
CA PRO A 372 34.21 -9.09 -19.74
C PRO A 372 34.12 -10.36 -18.89
N LEU A 373 32.91 -10.83 -18.73
CA LEU A 373 32.61 -12.19 -18.30
C LEU A 373 32.48 -13.07 -19.54
N THR A 374 32.80 -14.36 -19.43
CA THR A 374 32.47 -15.33 -20.47
C THR A 374 31.09 -15.90 -20.18
N VAL A 375 30.10 -15.58 -21.03
CA VAL A 375 28.70 -16.02 -20.88
C VAL A 375 28.34 -17.00 -21.99
N THR A 376 27.92 -18.19 -21.63
CA THR A 376 27.58 -19.26 -22.57
C THR A 376 26.13 -19.75 -22.35
N ILE A 377 25.33 -19.69 -23.42
CA ILE A 377 24.09 -20.46 -23.52
C ILE A 377 24.40 -21.80 -24.18
N GLY A 378 23.99 -22.87 -23.56
CA GLY A 378 24.24 -24.22 -24.02
C GLY A 378 23.02 -25.13 -23.89
N ILE A 379 23.24 -26.38 -24.24
CA ILE A 379 22.31 -27.50 -23.99
C ILE A 379 23.05 -28.55 -23.19
N TYR A 380 22.44 -29.00 -22.10
CA TYR A 380 22.84 -30.23 -21.44
C TYR A 380 21.96 -31.38 -21.96
N ASP A 381 22.55 -32.36 -22.59
CA ASP A 381 21.90 -33.58 -23.03
C ASP A 381 22.26 -34.70 -22.03
N MET A 382 21.25 -35.38 -21.49
CA MET A 382 21.45 -36.42 -20.48
C MET A 382 22.33 -37.56 -20.92
N LYS A 383 22.52 -37.77 -22.26
CA LYS A 383 23.34 -38.81 -22.87
C LYS A 383 24.75 -38.36 -23.24
N THR A 384 24.88 -37.14 -23.72
CA THR A 384 26.14 -36.61 -24.29
C THR A 384 26.80 -35.52 -23.46
N GLY A 385 26.09 -34.98 -22.47
CA GLY A 385 26.60 -33.92 -21.58
C GLY A 385 26.40 -32.52 -22.14
N ASP A 386 27.18 -31.56 -21.62
CA ASP A 386 27.13 -30.14 -21.97
C ASP A 386 27.62 -29.85 -23.37
N LYS A 387 26.90 -28.99 -24.11
CA LYS A 387 27.28 -28.46 -25.38
C LYS A 387 27.02 -26.94 -25.44
N ALA A 388 28.06 -26.17 -25.68
CA ALA A 388 27.95 -24.72 -25.90
C ALA A 388 27.30 -24.43 -27.26
N LEU A 389 26.39 -23.43 -27.27
CA LEU A 389 25.69 -22.98 -28.49
C LEU A 389 26.07 -21.56 -28.85
N LEU A 390 26.00 -20.64 -27.92
CA LEU A 390 26.30 -19.23 -28.07
C LEU A 390 27.21 -18.83 -26.93
N THR A 391 28.38 -18.23 -27.25
CA THR A 391 29.33 -17.75 -26.24
C THR A 391 29.73 -16.33 -26.58
N VAL A 392 29.65 -15.42 -25.62
CA VAL A 392 30.22 -14.08 -25.67
C VAL A 392 31.27 -13.96 -24.56
N ASP A 393 32.43 -13.36 -24.89
CA ASP A 393 33.59 -13.24 -23.99
C ASP A 393 34.27 -11.86 -24.11
N ALA A 394 33.66 -10.96 -24.86
CA ALA A 394 34.11 -9.59 -25.03
C ALA A 394 32.91 -8.65 -25.10
N ALA A 395 33.10 -7.36 -24.84
CA ALA A 395 32.08 -6.35 -25.06
C ALA A 395 31.80 -6.11 -26.54
N GLY A 396 30.58 -5.72 -26.89
CA GLY A 396 30.17 -5.42 -28.28
C GLY A 396 29.81 -6.64 -29.12
N GLN A 397 29.75 -7.84 -28.53
CA GLN A 397 29.32 -9.05 -29.25
C GLN A 397 27.80 -9.17 -29.26
N SER A 398 27.26 -9.73 -30.37
CA SER A 398 25.85 -10.07 -30.49
C SER A 398 25.69 -11.35 -31.31
N LEU A 399 25.02 -12.36 -30.73
CA LEU A 399 24.82 -13.67 -31.34
C LEU A 399 23.35 -14.08 -31.28
N SER A 400 22.93 -14.99 -32.18
CA SER A 400 21.57 -15.52 -32.22
C SER A 400 21.56 -17.02 -32.47
N SER A 401 20.65 -17.73 -31.85
CA SER A 401 20.41 -19.16 -32.09
C SER A 401 19.62 -19.46 -33.35
N ALA A 402 19.16 -18.45 -34.09
CA ALA A 402 18.25 -18.63 -35.25
C ALA A 402 18.84 -19.51 -36.37
N SER A 403 20.17 -19.52 -36.53
CA SER A 403 20.90 -20.34 -37.51
C SER A 403 21.63 -21.52 -36.87
N ASN A 404 21.46 -21.78 -35.56
CA ASN A 404 22.14 -22.88 -34.87
C ASN A 404 21.35 -24.19 -35.03
N PRO A 405 21.89 -25.19 -35.77
CA PRO A 405 21.16 -26.45 -36.05
C PRO A 405 20.88 -27.26 -34.81
N GLU A 406 21.75 -27.25 -33.84
CA GLU A 406 21.60 -27.98 -32.55
C GLU A 406 20.46 -27.42 -31.71
N PHE A 407 20.40 -26.07 -31.63
CA PHE A 407 19.27 -25.40 -30.98
C PHE A 407 17.96 -25.76 -31.70
N ALA A 408 17.94 -25.57 -33.02
CA ALA A 408 16.76 -25.86 -33.84
C ALA A 408 16.31 -27.33 -33.79
N ALA A 409 17.22 -28.28 -33.58
CA ALA A 409 16.89 -29.69 -33.39
C ALA A 409 16.21 -29.96 -32.03
N SER A 410 16.45 -29.16 -31.02
CA SER A 410 16.04 -29.38 -29.64
C SER A 410 14.88 -28.49 -29.20
N PHE A 411 14.82 -27.26 -29.66
CA PHE A 411 13.89 -26.22 -29.20
C PHE A 411 13.22 -25.50 -30.37
N SER A 412 12.02 -24.97 -30.13
CA SER A 412 11.40 -23.90 -30.93
C SER A 412 11.81 -22.54 -30.41
N GLY A 413 11.37 -21.46 -31.06
CA GLY A 413 11.70 -20.10 -30.67
C GLY A 413 13.14 -19.71 -30.99
N SER A 414 13.65 -18.72 -30.26
CA SER A 414 15.03 -18.25 -30.45
C SER A 414 15.62 -17.63 -29.18
N VAL A 415 16.96 -17.63 -29.11
CA VAL A 415 17.73 -16.93 -28.08
C VAL A 415 18.64 -15.93 -28.77
N ARG A 416 18.70 -14.70 -28.24
CA ARG A 416 19.66 -13.67 -28.62
C ARG A 416 20.47 -13.28 -27.40
N ILE A 417 21.77 -13.12 -27.56
CA ILE A 417 22.69 -12.69 -26.51
C ILE A 417 23.49 -11.49 -27.02
N SER A 418 23.60 -10.45 -26.21
CA SER A 418 24.38 -9.23 -26.55
C SER A 418 25.14 -8.75 -25.32
N SER A 419 26.32 -8.24 -25.52
CA SER A 419 27.21 -7.75 -24.46
C SER A 419 27.75 -6.36 -24.76
N ASN A 420 27.93 -5.55 -23.72
CA ASN A 420 28.51 -4.21 -23.83
C ASN A 420 29.19 -3.79 -22.51
N ILE A 421 29.88 -2.66 -22.53
CA ILE A 421 30.19 -1.88 -21.33
C ILE A 421 29.12 -0.78 -21.22
N ASP A 422 28.41 -0.73 -20.12
CA ASP A 422 27.39 0.30 -19.90
C ASP A 422 28.06 1.67 -19.69
N VAL A 423 27.52 2.69 -20.36
CA VAL A 423 28.11 4.04 -20.36
C VAL A 423 27.80 4.84 -19.09
N ASN A 424 26.77 4.45 -18.33
CA ASN A 424 26.35 5.17 -17.12
C ASN A 424 27.16 4.75 -15.90
N ASN A 425 27.54 3.46 -15.81
CA ASN A 425 28.22 2.89 -14.64
C ASN A 425 29.55 2.24 -14.92
N ASN A 426 29.98 2.19 -16.22
CA ASN A 426 31.23 1.56 -16.67
C ASN A 426 31.36 0.09 -16.24
N ARG A 427 30.24 -0.65 -16.16
CA ARG A 427 30.20 -2.09 -15.82
C ARG A 427 29.97 -2.91 -17.08
N TYR A 428 30.55 -4.12 -17.13
CA TYR A 428 30.22 -5.07 -18.18
C TYR A 428 28.78 -5.60 -17.95
N ASN A 429 28.02 -5.61 -19.04
CA ASN A 429 26.66 -6.15 -19.12
C ASN A 429 26.56 -7.20 -20.21
N CYS A 430 25.83 -8.26 -19.98
CA CYS A 430 25.40 -9.24 -20.96
C CYS A 430 23.91 -9.50 -20.85
N TYR A 431 23.18 -9.14 -21.89
CA TYR A 431 21.72 -9.23 -21.97
C TYR A 431 21.31 -10.38 -22.89
N ILE A 432 20.44 -11.25 -22.40
CA ILE A 432 19.96 -12.44 -23.11
C ILE A 432 18.43 -12.35 -23.22
N ASN A 433 17.92 -12.46 -24.45
CA ASN A 433 16.50 -12.49 -24.72
C ASN A 433 16.08 -13.87 -25.22
N PHE A 434 15.08 -14.46 -24.57
CA PHE A 434 14.42 -15.70 -24.93
C PHE A 434 13.05 -15.39 -25.53
N SER A 435 12.83 -15.78 -26.79
CA SER A 435 11.58 -15.54 -27.53
C SER A 435 10.87 -16.89 -27.77
N ASN A 436 9.84 -17.17 -26.96
CA ASN A 436 8.97 -18.35 -27.06
C ASN A 436 9.76 -19.67 -27.23
N VAL A 437 10.78 -19.85 -26.37
CA VAL A 437 11.58 -21.05 -26.39
C VAL A 437 10.84 -22.19 -25.70
N GLU A 438 10.63 -23.30 -26.41
CA GLU A 438 9.97 -24.49 -25.91
C GLU A 438 10.71 -25.75 -26.35
N PRO A 439 10.81 -26.80 -25.50
CA PRO A 439 11.44 -28.04 -25.87
C PRO A 439 10.57 -28.80 -26.90
N LYS A 440 11.20 -29.35 -27.95
CA LYS A 440 10.54 -30.26 -28.84
C LYS A 440 10.33 -31.62 -28.18
N ALA A 441 9.30 -32.36 -28.58
CA ALA A 441 8.98 -33.68 -28.02
C ALA A 441 10.15 -34.69 -28.08
N THR A 442 11.05 -34.52 -29.01
CA THR A 442 12.27 -35.34 -29.20
C THR A 442 13.42 -34.94 -28.28
N ALA A 443 13.27 -33.88 -27.48
CA ALA A 443 14.32 -33.27 -26.66
C ALA A 443 13.96 -33.22 -25.17
N SER A 444 13.09 -34.09 -24.68
CA SER A 444 12.66 -34.16 -23.28
C SER A 444 13.78 -34.47 -22.26
N ASP A 445 14.92 -34.97 -22.73
CA ASP A 445 16.12 -35.26 -21.96
C ASP A 445 17.22 -34.14 -22.08
N ARG A 446 16.86 -32.98 -22.61
CA ARG A 446 17.74 -31.86 -22.84
C ARG A 446 17.29 -30.62 -22.03
N TYR A 447 18.28 -29.90 -21.49
CA TYR A 447 18.07 -28.70 -20.69
C TYR A 447 18.81 -27.51 -21.29
N ILE A 448 18.18 -26.35 -21.34
CA ILE A 448 18.84 -25.11 -21.67
C ILE A 448 19.74 -24.73 -20.47
N THR A 449 21.03 -24.49 -20.75
CA THR A 449 22.00 -24.14 -19.71
C THR A 449 22.50 -22.72 -19.88
N LEU A 450 22.75 -22.07 -18.75
CA LEU A 450 23.49 -20.84 -18.62
C LEU A 450 24.77 -21.12 -17.83
N LYS A 451 25.93 -20.77 -18.43
CA LYS A 451 27.22 -20.80 -17.74
C LYS A 451 27.83 -19.41 -17.77
N VAL A 452 28.28 -18.91 -16.64
CA VAL A 452 28.99 -17.65 -16.51
C VAL A 452 30.34 -17.91 -15.86
N GLU A 453 31.40 -17.42 -16.50
CA GLU A 453 32.79 -17.57 -16.02
C GLU A 453 33.41 -16.20 -15.86
N GLY A 454 34.22 -16.05 -14.79
CA GLY A 454 34.92 -14.78 -14.49
C GLY A 454 36.28 -15.02 -13.88
N ASN A 455 37.07 -13.97 -13.77
CA ASN A 455 38.39 -13.96 -13.16
C ASN A 455 38.26 -13.83 -11.62
N PRO A 456 39.26 -14.33 -10.85
CA PRO A 456 39.27 -14.11 -9.40
C PRO A 456 39.16 -12.61 -9.05
N GLY A 457 38.20 -12.25 -8.16
CA GLY A 457 37.91 -10.88 -7.76
C GLY A 457 36.75 -10.22 -8.54
N GLN A 458 36.29 -10.82 -9.64
CA GLN A 458 35.06 -10.40 -10.28
C GLN A 458 33.84 -11.00 -9.55
N THR A 459 32.69 -10.31 -9.66
CA THR A 459 31.37 -10.79 -9.21
C THR A 459 30.40 -10.67 -10.37
N ALA A 460 29.65 -11.75 -10.64
CA ALA A 460 28.51 -11.70 -11.55
C ALA A 460 27.20 -11.59 -10.77
N TYR A 461 26.38 -10.66 -11.18
CA TYR A 461 24.98 -10.49 -10.77
C TYR A 461 24.10 -10.92 -11.93
N ILE A 462 23.24 -11.92 -11.72
CA ILE A 462 22.45 -12.56 -12.76
C ILE A 462 20.98 -12.45 -12.37
N TYR A 463 20.19 -11.75 -13.18
CA TYR A 463 18.77 -11.52 -12.95
C TYR A 463 17.94 -12.11 -14.08
N GLY A 464 16.94 -12.94 -13.75
CA GLY A 464 15.89 -13.36 -14.66
C GLY A 464 14.72 -12.38 -14.62
N SER A 465 13.97 -12.25 -15.70
CA SER A 465 12.64 -11.65 -15.61
C SER A 465 11.70 -12.58 -14.84
N SER A 466 10.55 -12.10 -14.40
CA SER A 466 9.57 -12.87 -13.61
C SER A 466 9.13 -14.20 -14.26
N THR A 467 9.33 -14.37 -15.56
CA THR A 467 9.04 -15.61 -16.30
C THR A 467 10.24 -16.56 -16.38
N ILE A 468 11.44 -16.11 -16.00
CA ILE A 468 12.67 -16.91 -16.08
C ILE A 468 13.24 -17.13 -14.69
N THR A 469 13.29 -18.39 -14.28
CA THR A 469 13.90 -18.83 -13.04
C THR A 469 14.98 -19.86 -13.27
N PHE A 470 15.91 -19.96 -12.33
CA PHE A 470 17.09 -20.80 -12.43
C PHE A 470 16.97 -22.05 -11.58
N SER A 471 17.39 -23.20 -12.13
CA SER A 471 17.34 -24.48 -11.43
C SER A 471 18.56 -25.34 -11.76
N LYS A 472 18.99 -26.15 -10.82
CA LYS A 472 19.93 -27.24 -11.12
C LYS A 472 19.28 -28.41 -11.86
N SER A 473 17.93 -28.48 -11.95
CA SER A 473 17.15 -29.52 -12.63
C SER A 473 17.59 -30.96 -12.34
N GLY A 474 18.08 -31.20 -11.12
CA GLY A 474 18.64 -32.50 -10.71
C GLY A 474 20.00 -32.84 -11.34
N LEU A 475 20.59 -31.94 -12.12
CA LEU A 475 21.90 -32.15 -12.75
C LEU A 475 23.04 -32.13 -11.71
N LYS A 476 24.10 -32.85 -12.02
CA LYS A 476 25.35 -32.91 -11.22
C LYS A 476 26.44 -32.07 -11.88
N GLY A 477 27.60 -31.97 -11.27
CA GLY A 477 28.74 -31.30 -11.89
C GLY A 477 28.84 -29.79 -11.69
N GLY A 478 28.17 -29.27 -10.65
CA GLY A 478 28.30 -27.87 -10.25
C GLY A 478 27.15 -26.97 -10.72
N TYR A 479 26.05 -27.54 -11.19
CA TYR A 479 24.80 -26.80 -11.42
C TYR A 479 24.18 -26.37 -10.09
N VAL A 480 23.64 -25.15 -10.06
CA VAL A 480 23.01 -24.53 -8.88
C VAL A 480 21.60 -24.09 -9.16
N ASP A 481 20.80 -24.02 -8.12
CA ASP A 481 19.49 -23.34 -8.16
C ASP A 481 19.71 -21.82 -8.03
N GLY A 482 18.80 -21.04 -8.58
CA GLY A 482 18.68 -19.62 -8.25
C GLY A 482 18.17 -19.39 -6.83
N ASN A 483 18.00 -18.14 -6.45
CA ASN A 483 17.47 -17.75 -5.15
C ASN A 483 16.74 -16.39 -5.27
N PRO A 484 15.92 -16.00 -4.28
CA PRO A 484 15.18 -14.73 -4.27
C PRO A 484 15.92 -13.55 -3.63
N THR A 485 17.16 -13.70 -3.16
CA THR A 485 17.85 -12.71 -2.30
C THR A 485 18.18 -11.38 -2.99
N ASN A 486 18.09 -11.32 -4.31
CA ASN A 486 18.25 -10.11 -5.12
C ASN A 486 17.07 -9.98 -6.10
N SER A 487 15.85 -10.14 -5.59
CA SER A 487 14.62 -10.08 -6.38
C SER A 487 14.03 -8.66 -6.45
N ILE A 488 14.69 -7.68 -5.84
CA ILE A 488 14.21 -6.29 -5.82
C ILE A 488 14.03 -5.75 -7.25
N ASN A 489 12.96 -4.99 -7.47
CA ASN A 489 12.73 -4.25 -8.70
C ASN A 489 13.84 -3.21 -8.94
N ASP A 490 14.37 -3.13 -10.15
CA ASP A 490 15.46 -2.20 -10.47
C ASP A 490 15.08 -0.73 -10.22
N GLY A 491 13.87 -0.30 -10.62
CA GLY A 491 13.37 1.06 -10.33
C GLY A 491 13.30 1.41 -8.84
N ALA A 492 13.18 0.40 -7.96
CA ALA A 492 13.21 0.59 -6.52
C ALA A 492 14.63 0.94 -5.99
N CYS A 493 15.66 0.78 -6.83
CA CYS A 493 17.04 1.16 -6.53
C CYS A 493 17.32 2.65 -6.80
N ALA A 494 16.36 3.39 -7.39
CA ALA A 494 16.52 4.83 -7.64
C ALA A 494 16.68 5.61 -6.32
N GLU A 495 17.46 6.69 -6.38
CA GLU A 495 17.54 7.66 -5.29
C GLU A 495 16.21 8.45 -5.17
N ASN A 496 15.92 9.00 -4.00
CA ASN A 496 14.73 9.82 -3.73
C ASN A 496 13.40 9.10 -4.04
N VAL A 497 13.37 7.76 -3.90
CA VAL A 497 12.18 6.93 -4.12
C VAL A 497 11.95 6.02 -2.93
N VAL A 498 10.71 5.96 -2.43
CA VAL A 498 10.32 5.08 -1.34
C VAL A 498 9.97 3.71 -1.90
N SER A 499 10.86 2.73 -1.74
CA SER A 499 10.61 1.35 -2.13
C SER A 499 9.75 0.64 -1.09
N VAL A 500 8.68 -0.05 -1.55
CA VAL A 500 7.63 -0.58 -0.67
C VAL A 500 7.50 -2.09 -0.82
N GLY A 501 7.76 -2.81 0.28
CA GLY A 501 7.50 -4.24 0.44
C GLY A 501 6.09 -4.52 0.95
N ALA A 502 5.74 -5.81 1.04
CA ALA A 502 4.40 -6.25 1.40
C ALA A 502 4.38 -7.19 2.61
N TYR A 503 3.46 -6.94 3.56
CA TYR A 503 3.12 -7.90 4.60
C TYR A 503 1.67 -8.37 4.49
N THR A 504 1.37 -9.50 5.13
CA THR A 504 0.05 -10.11 5.10
C THR A 504 -0.85 -9.49 6.17
N SER A 505 -1.91 -8.80 5.76
CA SER A 505 -2.95 -8.29 6.66
C SER A 505 -4.18 -9.21 6.70
N ARG A 506 -4.30 -10.12 5.74
CA ARG A 506 -5.40 -11.08 5.59
C ARG A 506 -4.94 -12.30 4.79
N ASN A 507 -5.41 -13.48 5.19
CA ASN A 507 -5.22 -14.73 4.45
C ASN A 507 -6.54 -15.46 4.13
N VAL A 508 -7.70 -14.93 4.58
CA VAL A 508 -9.04 -15.43 4.26
C VAL A 508 -9.95 -14.26 3.87
N TRP A 509 -10.73 -14.40 2.81
CA TRP A 509 -11.66 -13.37 2.33
C TRP A 509 -12.98 -13.97 1.82
N GLY A 510 -14.03 -13.13 1.77
CA GLY A 510 -15.33 -13.51 1.24
C GLY A 510 -15.49 -13.11 -0.23
N GLN A 511 -16.18 -13.95 -0.99
CA GLN A 511 -16.68 -13.68 -2.33
C GLN A 511 -18.15 -14.06 -2.39
N PHE A 512 -18.91 -13.56 -3.36
CA PHE A 512 -20.34 -13.88 -3.45
C PHE A 512 -20.65 -15.38 -3.63
N ASN A 513 -19.68 -16.16 -4.09
CA ASN A 513 -19.79 -17.62 -4.22
C ASN A 513 -19.18 -18.40 -3.05
N GLY A 514 -18.73 -17.73 -1.98
CA GLY A 514 -18.23 -18.42 -0.78
C GLY A 514 -17.12 -17.67 -0.02
N VAL A 515 -16.48 -18.38 0.91
CA VAL A 515 -15.31 -17.90 1.65
C VAL A 515 -14.08 -18.64 1.15
N TYR A 516 -13.03 -17.90 0.87
CA TYR A 516 -11.80 -18.38 0.27
C TYR A 516 -10.61 -18.10 1.19
N GLN A 517 -9.61 -18.96 1.09
CA GLN A 517 -8.33 -18.78 1.75
C GLN A 517 -7.20 -18.87 0.73
N TYR A 518 -6.12 -18.15 0.96
CA TYR A 518 -4.96 -18.24 0.09
C TYR A 518 -4.22 -19.57 0.36
N GLY A 519 -4.21 -20.46 -0.61
CA GLY A 519 -3.47 -21.71 -0.63
C GLY A 519 -3.31 -22.38 0.74
N ASN A 520 -2.07 -22.47 1.21
CA ASN A 520 -1.74 -22.89 2.58
C ASN A 520 -1.64 -21.65 3.47
N ILE A 521 -2.60 -21.48 4.40
CA ILE A 521 -2.64 -20.37 5.38
C ILE A 521 -1.31 -20.23 6.14
N ALA A 522 -0.60 -21.33 6.40
CA ALA A 522 0.68 -21.31 7.10
C ALA A 522 1.80 -20.59 6.32
N GLN A 523 1.65 -20.42 5.01
CA GLN A 523 2.60 -19.64 4.19
C GLN A 523 2.31 -18.12 4.21
N TYR A 524 1.15 -17.72 4.69
CA TYR A 524 0.72 -16.32 4.77
C TYR A 524 0.22 -15.97 6.18
N PRO A 525 1.06 -16.07 7.23
CA PRO A 525 0.65 -15.70 8.57
C PRO A 525 0.32 -14.21 8.63
N ILE A 526 -0.77 -13.87 9.31
CA ILE A 526 -1.15 -12.46 9.48
C ILE A 526 -0.08 -11.74 10.30
N GLY A 527 0.31 -10.58 9.82
CA GLY A 527 1.34 -9.75 10.44
C GLY A 527 2.77 -10.06 9.99
N GLU A 528 3.00 -11.15 9.24
CA GLU A 528 4.32 -11.53 8.74
C GLU A 528 4.55 -11.02 7.31
N ILE A 529 5.83 -10.99 6.90
CA ILE A 529 6.20 -10.62 5.53
C ILE A 529 5.52 -11.57 4.53
N SER A 530 4.98 -11.02 3.45
CA SER A 530 4.40 -11.86 2.40
C SER A 530 5.52 -12.57 1.64
N PRO A 531 5.42 -13.89 1.39
CA PRO A 531 6.48 -14.66 0.73
C PRO A 531 6.92 -14.06 -0.60
N PHE A 532 5.97 -13.56 -1.39
CA PHE A 532 6.23 -12.95 -2.69
C PHE A 532 6.98 -11.60 -2.61
N SER A 533 6.96 -10.90 -1.45
CA SER A 533 7.57 -9.57 -1.36
C SER A 533 9.06 -9.60 -1.70
N SER A 534 9.42 -8.97 -2.80
CA SER A 534 10.81 -8.87 -3.26
C SER A 534 11.67 -8.08 -2.30
N TYR A 535 12.95 -8.42 -2.25
CA TYR A 535 13.95 -7.80 -1.38
C TYR A 535 15.36 -8.00 -1.92
N GLY A 536 16.28 -7.27 -1.37
CA GLY A 536 17.70 -7.47 -1.64
C GLY A 536 18.50 -6.17 -1.58
N PRO A 537 19.83 -6.27 -1.56
CA PRO A 537 20.68 -5.09 -1.59
C PRO A 537 20.71 -4.49 -3.01
N THR A 538 20.86 -3.18 -3.07
CA THR A 538 21.40 -2.54 -4.28
C THR A 538 22.83 -3.00 -4.50
N PHE A 539 23.39 -2.69 -5.67
CA PHE A 539 24.81 -2.97 -5.93
C PHE A 539 25.75 -2.34 -4.88
N GLN A 540 25.39 -1.18 -4.32
CA GLN A 540 26.14 -0.51 -3.25
C GLN A 540 25.89 -1.10 -1.86
N GLY A 541 25.05 -2.10 -1.74
CA GLY A 541 24.76 -2.80 -0.47
C GLY A 541 23.64 -2.20 0.38
N LYS A 542 22.92 -1.16 -0.11
CA LYS A 542 21.73 -0.63 0.57
C LYS A 542 20.60 -1.68 0.52
N GLN A 543 20.11 -2.11 1.67
CA GLN A 543 19.00 -3.05 1.74
C GLN A 543 17.66 -2.40 1.37
N LEU A 544 16.88 -3.09 0.56
CA LEU A 544 15.54 -2.73 0.13
C LEU A 544 14.57 -3.88 0.40
N PRO A 545 13.26 -3.64 0.61
CA PRO A 545 12.56 -2.34 0.54
C PRO A 545 12.91 -1.40 1.70
N LEU A 546 12.49 -0.12 1.62
CA LEU A 546 12.68 0.86 2.70
C LEU A 546 11.61 0.73 3.79
N VAL A 547 10.40 0.32 3.43
CA VAL A 547 9.27 0.15 4.35
C VAL A 547 8.30 -0.90 3.79
N CYS A 548 7.47 -1.50 4.63
CA CYS A 548 6.42 -2.42 4.21
C CYS A 548 5.02 -1.91 4.54
N GLY A 549 4.11 -2.06 3.57
CA GLY A 549 2.66 -1.86 3.74
C GLY A 549 1.88 -3.18 3.68
N PRO A 550 0.58 -3.17 4.02
CA PRO A 550 -0.29 -4.34 3.83
C PRO A 550 -0.49 -4.60 2.34
N GLY A 551 -0.15 -5.80 1.85
CA GLY A 551 -0.16 -6.12 0.42
C GLY A 551 -0.79 -7.45 0.04
N ALA A 552 -1.09 -8.35 1.00
CA ALA A 552 -1.73 -9.62 0.71
C ALA A 552 -3.23 -9.55 0.89
N ASN A 553 -3.97 -9.98 -0.15
CA ASN A 553 -5.43 -10.10 -0.18
C ASN A 553 -6.18 -8.81 0.19
N ILE A 554 -5.79 -7.71 -0.42
CA ILE A 554 -6.40 -6.39 -0.22
C ILE A 554 -7.66 -6.29 -1.08
N VAL A 555 -8.77 -5.86 -0.48
CA VAL A 555 -10.02 -5.57 -1.19
C VAL A 555 -10.07 -4.13 -1.63
N SER A 556 -10.33 -3.88 -2.90
CA SER A 556 -10.51 -2.54 -3.45
C SER A 556 -11.41 -2.59 -4.70
N SER A 557 -11.68 -1.44 -5.31
CA SER A 557 -12.53 -1.33 -6.51
C SER A 557 -11.98 -2.13 -7.69
N TYR A 558 -12.90 -2.72 -8.45
CA TYR A 558 -12.61 -3.48 -9.66
C TYR A 558 -13.29 -2.85 -10.88
N SER A 559 -12.60 -2.79 -12.00
CA SER A 559 -13.20 -2.32 -13.25
C SER A 559 -14.43 -3.18 -13.61
N THR A 560 -15.57 -2.52 -13.70
CA THR A 560 -16.85 -3.14 -14.08
C THR A 560 -16.78 -3.76 -15.48
N TYR A 561 -15.99 -3.16 -16.37
CA TYR A 561 -15.75 -3.68 -17.71
C TYR A 561 -15.00 -5.01 -17.67
N TYR A 562 -13.90 -5.05 -16.90
CA TYR A 562 -13.11 -6.27 -16.70
C TYR A 562 -13.95 -7.38 -16.06
N VAL A 563 -14.67 -7.08 -14.98
CA VAL A 563 -15.50 -8.06 -14.26
C VAL A 563 -16.53 -8.68 -15.16
N LYS A 564 -17.27 -7.88 -15.95
CA LYS A 564 -18.30 -8.35 -16.87
C LYS A 564 -17.72 -9.15 -18.05
N ASP A 565 -16.63 -8.67 -18.66
CA ASP A 565 -16.01 -9.33 -19.81
C ASP A 565 -15.39 -10.69 -19.44
N LYS A 566 -14.97 -10.86 -18.19
CA LYS A 566 -14.39 -12.12 -17.67
C LYS A 566 -15.40 -12.99 -16.92
N GLY A 567 -16.64 -12.53 -16.69
CA GLY A 567 -17.66 -13.28 -15.95
C GLY A 567 -17.29 -13.47 -14.47
N LEU A 568 -16.72 -12.46 -13.82
CA LEU A 568 -16.16 -12.56 -12.47
C LEU A 568 -17.10 -12.05 -11.37
N GLU A 569 -18.35 -11.73 -11.66
CA GLU A 569 -19.30 -11.12 -10.70
C GLU A 569 -19.41 -11.91 -9.38
N GLN A 570 -19.43 -13.25 -9.50
CA GLN A 570 -19.54 -14.14 -8.33
C GLN A 570 -18.25 -14.25 -7.51
N THR A 571 -17.12 -13.86 -8.07
CA THR A 571 -15.81 -13.86 -7.38
C THR A 571 -15.50 -12.53 -6.71
N MET A 572 -16.41 -11.55 -6.82
CA MET A 572 -16.25 -10.27 -6.14
C MET A 572 -16.64 -10.36 -4.67
N THR A 573 -16.02 -9.50 -3.86
CA THR A 573 -16.24 -9.41 -2.40
C THR A 573 -17.40 -8.49 -2.08
N ALA A 574 -17.57 -7.42 -2.86
CA ALA A 574 -18.65 -6.45 -2.68
C ALA A 574 -19.16 -5.88 -4.00
N SER A 575 -20.38 -5.36 -3.95
CA SER A 575 -20.99 -4.60 -5.04
C SER A 575 -21.92 -3.50 -4.53
N ALA A 576 -22.03 -2.41 -5.29
CA ALA A 576 -23.00 -1.35 -5.06
C ALA A 576 -23.65 -0.95 -6.38
N LYS A 577 -24.92 -0.53 -6.31
CA LYS A 577 -25.68 -0.05 -7.48
C LYS A 577 -25.76 1.47 -7.48
N SER A 578 -25.62 2.05 -8.66
CA SER A 578 -25.91 3.47 -8.90
C SER A 578 -26.59 3.58 -10.25
N GLY A 579 -27.85 3.98 -10.25
CA GLY A 579 -28.71 3.93 -11.43
C GLY A 579 -28.85 2.50 -11.96
N ASN A 580 -28.51 2.28 -13.22
CA ASN A 580 -28.55 0.96 -13.87
C ASN A 580 -27.23 0.19 -13.77
N ASP A 581 -26.19 0.80 -13.24
CA ASP A 581 -24.86 0.20 -13.18
C ASP A 581 -24.61 -0.47 -11.84
N THR A 582 -23.83 -1.57 -11.89
CA THR A 582 -23.32 -2.26 -10.70
C THR A 582 -21.80 -2.17 -10.70
N TYR A 583 -21.26 -1.63 -9.63
CA TYR A 583 -19.84 -1.48 -9.38
C TYR A 583 -19.36 -2.55 -8.39
N TYR A 584 -18.11 -2.98 -8.52
CA TYR A 584 -17.58 -4.12 -7.81
C TYR A 584 -16.31 -3.81 -7.03
N TRP A 585 -16.11 -4.55 -5.94
CA TRP A 585 -14.87 -4.61 -5.18
C TRP A 585 -14.44 -6.08 -5.05
N GLY A 586 -13.17 -6.32 -5.21
CA GLY A 586 -12.58 -7.66 -5.15
C GLY A 586 -11.18 -7.63 -4.57
N THR A 587 -10.58 -8.81 -4.44
CA THR A 587 -9.30 -9.01 -3.77
C THR A 587 -8.17 -9.12 -4.77
N MET A 588 -7.09 -8.34 -4.56
CA MET A 588 -5.78 -8.53 -5.20
C MET A 588 -4.67 -8.62 -4.16
N GLN A 589 -3.52 -9.15 -4.56
CA GLN A 589 -2.32 -9.21 -3.73
C GLN A 589 -1.08 -8.84 -4.53
N GLY A 590 -0.08 -8.33 -3.83
CA GLY A 590 1.20 -7.91 -4.40
C GLY A 590 1.77 -6.72 -3.64
N THR A 591 3.04 -6.43 -3.87
CA THR A 591 3.64 -5.14 -3.50
C THR A 591 2.93 -3.98 -4.21
N SER A 592 2.25 -4.29 -5.31
CA SER A 592 1.33 -3.37 -6.01
C SER A 592 0.13 -2.92 -5.17
N MET A 593 -0.25 -3.62 -4.10
CA MET A 593 -1.33 -3.23 -3.18
C MET A 593 -0.80 -2.56 -1.92
N SER A 594 0.44 -2.88 -1.51
CA SER A 594 1.09 -2.19 -0.40
C SER A 594 1.61 -0.81 -0.78
N CYS A 595 2.11 -0.65 -2.00
CA CYS A 595 2.62 0.62 -2.50
C CYS A 595 1.56 1.75 -2.45
N PRO A 596 0.33 1.58 -3.01
CA PRO A 596 -0.72 2.60 -2.94
C PRO A 596 -1.21 2.86 -1.51
N PHE A 597 -1.12 1.87 -0.63
CA PHE A 597 -1.41 2.07 0.79
C PHE A 597 -0.40 3.01 1.45
N VAL A 598 0.90 2.80 1.19
CA VAL A 598 1.97 3.69 1.67
C VAL A 598 1.86 5.07 1.02
N THR A 599 1.56 5.13 -0.28
CA THR A 599 1.31 6.39 -1.01
C THR A 599 0.18 7.19 -0.36
N GLY A 600 -0.96 6.57 -0.08
CA GLY A 600 -2.05 7.23 0.63
C GLY A 600 -1.67 7.67 2.04
N THR A 601 -0.89 6.85 2.77
CA THR A 601 -0.38 7.21 4.11
C THR A 601 0.52 8.44 4.06
N ILE A 602 1.43 8.52 3.10
CA ILE A 602 2.26 9.72 2.89
C ILE A 602 1.40 10.91 2.46
N GLY A 603 0.30 10.70 1.72
CA GLY A 603 -0.69 11.72 1.42
C GLY A 603 -1.31 12.34 2.68
N LEU A 604 -1.63 11.52 3.69
CA LEU A 604 -2.08 12.02 5.01
C LEU A 604 -0.98 12.83 5.73
N TRP A 605 0.29 12.38 5.62
CA TRP A 605 1.44 13.07 6.20
C TRP A 605 1.71 14.42 5.54
N LEU A 606 1.61 14.49 4.21
CA LEU A 606 1.75 15.74 3.44
C LEU A 606 0.62 16.73 3.73
N GLN A 607 -0.59 16.29 4.07
CA GLN A 607 -1.64 17.17 4.58
C GLN A 607 -1.23 17.78 5.94
N ALA A 608 -0.62 16.99 6.82
CA ALA A 608 -0.16 17.49 8.13
C ALA A 608 1.05 18.43 8.02
N CYS A 609 1.93 18.20 7.03
CA CYS A 609 3.10 19.04 6.76
C CYS A 609 3.43 19.02 5.26
N PRO A 610 2.94 20.00 4.47
CA PRO A 610 3.15 20.08 3.02
C PRO A 610 4.61 20.16 2.57
N GLU A 611 5.51 20.53 3.45
CA GLU A 611 6.95 20.74 3.18
C GLU A 611 7.81 19.50 3.45
N LEU A 612 7.18 18.33 3.62
CA LEU A 612 7.92 17.07 3.70
C LEU A 612 8.52 16.73 2.33
N ASP A 613 9.83 16.68 2.27
CA ASP A 613 10.63 16.13 1.19
C ASP A 613 10.94 14.65 1.45
N PHE A 614 11.67 14.01 0.52
CA PHE A 614 12.05 12.61 0.65
C PHE A 614 12.78 12.31 1.96
N ASP A 615 13.77 13.14 2.35
CA ASP A 615 14.58 12.91 3.55
C ASP A 615 13.73 12.98 4.82
N LYS A 616 12.80 13.95 4.90
CA LYS A 616 11.88 14.07 6.03
C LYS A 616 10.88 12.92 6.07
N VAL A 617 10.35 12.48 4.91
CA VAL A 617 9.48 11.30 4.83
C VAL A 617 10.23 10.05 5.30
N MET A 618 11.49 9.88 4.92
CA MET A 618 12.32 8.77 5.42
C MET A 618 12.59 8.87 6.91
N ASP A 619 12.85 10.06 7.44
CA ASP A 619 12.99 10.28 8.88
C ASP A 619 11.69 9.89 9.64
N VAL A 620 10.51 10.21 9.11
CA VAL A 620 9.24 9.75 9.69
C VAL A 620 9.13 8.22 9.63
N ILE A 621 9.41 7.62 8.49
CA ILE A 621 9.38 6.16 8.30
C ILE A 621 10.31 5.46 9.31
N ASP A 622 11.55 5.89 9.41
CA ASP A 622 12.57 5.27 10.26
C ASP A 622 12.25 5.37 11.75
N ASN A 623 11.59 6.44 12.17
CA ASN A 623 11.27 6.66 13.59
C ASN A 623 9.89 6.17 14.02
N THR A 624 8.98 5.84 13.09
CA THR A 624 7.59 5.53 13.45
C THR A 624 7.09 4.19 12.93
N SER A 625 7.81 3.56 12.00
CA SER A 625 7.47 2.21 11.52
C SER A 625 7.67 1.17 12.62
N VAL A 626 6.84 0.14 12.59
CA VAL A 626 6.91 -0.96 13.57
C VAL A 626 7.97 -1.97 13.12
N ALA A 627 9.16 -1.86 13.70
CA ALA A 627 10.30 -2.74 13.38
C ALA A 627 9.98 -4.22 13.59
N GLN A 628 10.54 -5.08 12.73
CA GLN A 628 10.34 -6.53 12.77
C GLN A 628 11.67 -7.23 12.99
N THR A 629 11.67 -8.28 13.81
CA THR A 629 12.89 -9.02 14.21
C THR A 629 13.14 -10.27 13.38
N GLN A 630 12.10 -10.82 12.74
CA GLN A 630 12.23 -11.96 11.84
C GLN A 630 12.53 -11.46 10.43
N GLU A 631 13.52 -12.02 9.76
CA GLU A 631 13.97 -11.65 8.41
C GLU A 631 14.12 -10.12 8.21
N PRO A 632 14.87 -9.39 9.08
CA PRO A 632 14.88 -7.93 9.10
C PRO A 632 15.30 -7.31 7.76
N GLN A 633 16.08 -8.05 6.95
CA GLN A 633 16.49 -7.62 5.60
C GLN A 633 15.34 -7.48 4.58
N ARG A 634 14.15 -8.00 4.90
CA ARG A 634 12.97 -7.95 4.02
C ARG A 634 11.99 -6.83 4.37
N TRP A 635 12.22 -6.13 5.49
CA TRP A 635 11.24 -5.20 6.07
C TRP A 635 11.60 -3.72 5.90
N GLY A 636 12.88 -3.39 5.68
CA GLY A 636 13.35 -2.02 5.83
C GLY A 636 13.13 -1.50 7.26
N ALA A 637 12.53 -0.33 7.40
CA ALA A 637 12.17 0.22 8.72
C ALA A 637 11.05 -0.59 9.44
N GLY A 638 10.31 -1.44 8.71
CA GLY A 638 9.23 -2.24 9.27
C GLY A 638 7.86 -1.95 8.65
N LYS A 639 6.79 -2.17 9.43
CA LYS A 639 5.41 -1.88 9.02
C LYS A 639 5.13 -0.39 9.16
N ILE A 640 4.64 0.23 8.09
CA ILE A 640 4.25 1.65 8.13
C ILE A 640 3.16 1.90 9.18
N ASN A 641 3.22 3.05 9.84
CA ASN A 641 2.25 3.47 10.85
C ASN A 641 1.78 4.90 10.60
N ALA A 642 0.58 5.06 10.07
CA ALA A 642 0.02 6.35 9.71
C ALA A 642 -0.14 7.28 10.93
N LEU A 643 -0.67 6.75 12.04
CA LEU A 643 -0.95 7.55 13.24
C LEU A 643 0.33 8.03 13.92
N GLU A 644 1.29 7.13 14.14
CA GLU A 644 2.55 7.53 14.78
C GLU A 644 3.35 8.45 13.87
N GLY A 645 3.27 8.27 12.54
CA GLY A 645 3.84 9.21 11.58
C GLY A 645 3.26 10.62 11.71
N ILE A 646 1.93 10.76 11.78
CA ILE A 646 1.28 12.06 12.01
C ILE A 646 1.72 12.66 13.36
N ARG A 647 1.72 11.88 14.43
CA ARG A 647 2.16 12.37 15.76
C ARG A 647 3.60 12.88 15.73
N TYR A 648 4.48 12.15 15.08
CA TYR A 648 5.89 12.55 14.93
C TYR A 648 6.03 13.82 14.11
N ILE A 649 5.29 13.94 13.00
CA ILE A 649 5.27 15.13 12.14
C ILE A 649 4.79 16.34 12.91
N LEU A 650 3.67 16.24 13.61
CA LEU A 650 3.12 17.33 14.42
C LEU A 650 4.06 17.77 15.54
N GLN A 651 4.83 16.83 16.10
CA GLN A 651 5.81 17.14 17.15
C GLN A 651 7.10 17.77 16.59
N LYS A 652 7.58 17.30 15.43
CA LYS A 652 8.91 17.65 14.93
C LYS A 652 8.91 18.71 13.83
N TYR A 653 7.98 18.62 12.90
CA TYR A 653 7.97 19.43 11.68
C TYR A 653 6.88 20.48 11.67
N ALA A 654 5.66 20.16 12.07
CA ALA A 654 4.55 21.09 12.09
C ALA A 654 4.56 22.03 13.30
N ALA A 655 5.41 21.79 14.30
CA ALA A 655 5.60 22.71 15.42
C ALA A 655 6.15 24.10 15.02
N ASN A 656 6.63 24.26 13.78
CA ASN A 656 7.16 25.52 13.25
C ASN A 656 6.22 26.25 12.27
N GLY A 657 4.94 25.88 12.21
CA GLY A 657 3.92 26.61 11.45
C GLY A 657 2.98 25.69 10.68
N ALA A 658 1.84 25.31 11.27
CA ALA A 658 0.74 24.76 10.50
C ALA A 658 0.07 25.91 9.73
N VAL A 659 -0.04 25.75 8.40
CA VAL A 659 -0.78 26.68 7.55
C VAL A 659 -2.17 26.11 7.33
N TRP A 660 -3.19 26.83 7.78
CA TRP A 660 -4.59 26.53 7.49
C TRP A 660 -5.08 27.51 6.41
N GLU A 661 -5.61 27.00 5.32
CA GLU A 661 -6.28 27.79 4.32
C GLU A 661 -7.78 27.56 4.44
N ASP A 662 -8.55 28.62 4.69
CA ASP A 662 -9.99 28.66 4.56
C ASP A 662 -10.32 29.84 3.62
N ASP A 663 -11.10 29.56 2.59
CA ASP A 663 -11.68 30.44 1.54
C ASP A 663 -11.26 31.93 1.59
N ASP A 664 -9.99 32.25 1.21
CA ASP A 664 -9.39 33.59 1.13
C ASP A 664 -8.53 34.05 2.32
N GLN A 665 -8.32 33.27 3.39
CA GLN A 665 -7.48 33.69 4.51
C GLN A 665 -6.51 32.59 4.94
N ARG A 666 -5.25 32.89 4.95
CA ARG A 666 -4.16 32.00 5.35
C ARG A 666 -3.76 32.28 6.81
N LEU A 667 -4.04 31.32 7.71
CA LEU A 667 -3.59 31.37 9.10
C LEU A 667 -2.25 30.64 9.26
N VAL A 668 -1.25 31.32 9.82
CA VAL A 668 0.03 30.71 10.21
C VAL A 668 0.02 30.55 11.73
N VAL A 669 0.10 29.30 12.18
CA VAL A 669 0.20 28.96 13.59
C VAL A 669 1.63 28.53 13.89
N SER A 670 2.35 29.27 14.76
CA SER A 670 3.71 28.93 15.18
C SER A 670 3.79 28.71 16.69
N PHE A 671 4.56 27.71 17.12
CA PHE A 671 4.81 27.45 18.53
C PHE A 671 5.97 28.32 19.06
N ASN A 672 5.74 29.11 20.10
CA ASN A 672 6.73 30.06 20.67
C ASN A 672 7.46 29.53 21.93
N GLY A 673 7.35 28.21 22.20
CA GLY A 673 7.95 27.54 23.36
C GLY A 673 7.09 27.54 24.63
N SER A 674 5.96 28.26 24.67
CA SER A 674 5.01 28.30 25.79
C SER A 674 3.53 28.31 25.34
N GLY A 675 3.26 28.49 24.04
CA GLY A 675 1.94 28.55 23.42
C GLY A 675 2.05 28.70 21.93
N TYR A 676 0.91 28.80 21.25
CA TYR A 676 0.84 28.98 19.80
C TYR A 676 0.53 30.43 19.47
N ASP A 677 1.36 31.04 18.61
CA ASP A 677 1.06 32.30 17.96
C ASP A 677 0.32 32.03 16.65
N VAL A 678 -0.84 32.68 16.47
CA VAL A 678 -1.64 32.61 15.26
C VAL A 678 -1.54 33.93 14.53
N THR A 679 -1.01 33.91 13.31
CA THR A 679 -0.88 35.11 12.47
C THR A 679 -1.58 34.92 11.15
N MET A 680 -2.18 35.98 10.59
CA MET A 680 -2.74 35.96 9.22
C MET A 680 -1.60 36.19 8.23
N ALA A 681 -1.39 35.26 7.30
CA ALA A 681 -0.45 35.47 6.21
C ALA A 681 -1.10 36.39 5.17
N GLY A 682 -0.68 37.63 5.12
CA GLY A 682 -1.20 38.62 4.17
C GLY A 682 -1.22 40.06 4.70
N GLU A 683 -1.08 40.29 6.00
CA GLU A 683 -0.84 41.65 6.50
C GLU A 683 0.65 41.93 6.43
N ALA A 684 0.99 42.56 5.32
CA ALA A 684 2.29 43.17 5.12
C ALA A 684 2.49 44.34 6.07
N GLN A 685 3.68 44.34 6.61
CA GLN A 685 4.49 45.58 6.82
C GLN A 685 3.71 46.89 6.92
N PHE A 686 3.55 47.36 8.09
CA PHE A 686 3.59 48.77 8.35
C PHE A 686 4.85 49.12 9.14
#